data_a5dffe0e93e842d0e0edc73aba4de0cd
#
_entry.id   a5dffe0e93e842d0e0edc73aba4de0cd
#
_cell.length_a   1.000
_cell.length_b   1.000
_cell.length_c   1.000
_cell.angle_alpha   90.00
_cell.angle_beta   90.00
_cell.angle_gamma   90.00
#
_symmetry.space_group_name_H-M   'P 1'
#
loop_
_entity.id
_entity.type
_entity.pdbx_description
1 polymer ?
#
loop_
_entity_poly.entity_id
_entity_poly.type
_entity_poly.pdbx_seq_one_letter_code
_entity_poly.pdbx_strand_id
1 'polypeptide(L)'
;MESNILFFVLLFGFTSLIFISHFASAATLKLNTQEVKALKEIGNKIGKKDWDFGVDPCSGKGKWNVSDSRKGFESAVICNCSFNHNSSCHVVSIFLKAQNLSGTLSPEFSKLPHLKILDLSRNIITGSIPQQWAKMNLVDLSFMGNRFSGPFPTVLTNITTLKNLSIEGNQFSGFIPEDIGKLINLEKLVLQSNRFTGALPSAFSKLTKLNDLRISDNDFSGKIPDFISKWTLIEKLHIEGCSLEGPIPSSISALTVLSDLRITDLRGSRSSTFPPLSNMKSMKTLVLRKCLIKGEIPEYIGEMAKLKVLDLSFNSLSGKIPESFRDLDKVDFMYLTRNNLSGTIPDWVLKNNKNIDVSYNNFEWESSSPTECQRGSVNLVESYSLSATKKSNIHSCLKRNFPCTSKNPRHYSLRINCGGNEANVSGNIYTADIERKGASMLYISAEDWALSSTGSFMDNDIDSDPYIVTNTSSLQNVSVINSKLYTTARVSPLSLTYYGLCMINGNYTVQLHFAEIIFINDRSLNSLGRRIFDVYIQGKLVLRDFDIEREAGGAEKPIVKKFNATVTENTLKIQFYWAGKGTTGIPTRGVYGPLVSAISVDPNFKPPSEHGNRTRVILLAVGIVCGFLAVVLIMVAVMRRKGLLGGKDPVYKELRGIDLQTGLFTLRQIKVATKNFDAANKLGEGGFGSVYKGQLSDGTVIAVKQLSSKSKQGNREFVNEIGMISGLQHPNLVKLHGCCVEGNQLILIYEYMENNCLSRILFGKGSESKKKLDWLTRKKICLGIAKALAYLHEESRIKIIHRDIKASNVLLDKDFNAKVSDFGLAKLIEDDKTHVSTRIAGTVGYMAPEYAMRGYLTDKADVYSFGVVALEIISGKSNTNYRPDDEFFYLLDWAYVLQERGNLLELVDPDIGSEYSTEEAIVMLNVALLCTNASPTLRPTMCQAVSMLEGWTNIQDLLSDPGYSAAGSSSKHKSIRSHFWENPSRSQSMSIPTVYTDSSSSHVATEESNHLVKTNSVGSDK
;
A
#
# COMPACT_ATOMS: atom_id res chain seq x y z
N MET A 1 2.12 69.05 53.32
CA MET A 1 1.87 68.12 52.18
C MET A 1 3.12 67.31 51.75
N GLU A 2 4.30 67.73 52.10
CA GLU A 2 5.57 67.04 51.78
C GLU A 2 5.91 65.83 52.67
N SER A 3 5.42 65.80 53.87
CA SER A 3 5.70 64.74 54.84
C SER A 3 4.94 63.40 54.54
N ASN A 4 3.82 63.46 53.82
CA ASN A 4 3.04 62.25 53.42
C ASN A 4 3.53 61.57 52.16
N ILE A 5 4.26 62.25 51.27
CA ILE A 5 4.82 61.68 50.05
C ILE A 5 6.04 60.82 50.36
N LEU A 6 6.85 61.21 51.32
CA LEU A 6 8.04 60.44 51.73
C LEU A 6 7.68 59.17 52.50
N PHE A 7 6.54 59.11 53.17
CA PHE A 7 6.05 57.90 53.84
C PHE A 7 5.48 56.91 52.81
N PHE A 8 4.80 57.38 51.76
CA PHE A 8 4.29 56.52 50.70
C PHE A 8 5.42 55.94 49.78
N VAL A 9 6.46 56.76 49.50
CA VAL A 9 7.61 56.26 48.70
C VAL A 9 8.45 55.25 49.50
N LEU A 10 8.61 55.44 50.83
CA LEU A 10 9.28 54.43 51.67
C LEU A 10 8.42 53.14 51.84
N LEU A 11 7.11 53.26 51.91
CA LEU A 11 6.22 52.09 52.07
C LEU A 11 6.18 51.30 50.75
N PHE A 12 6.14 51.96 49.55
CA PHE A 12 6.23 51.31 48.28
C PHE A 12 7.63 50.74 47.97
N GLY A 13 8.69 51.37 48.41
CA GLY A 13 10.06 50.88 48.37
C GLY A 13 10.26 49.60 49.21
N PHE A 14 9.69 49.54 50.40
CA PHE A 14 9.78 48.39 51.31
C PHE A 14 8.90 47.21 50.82
N THR A 15 7.71 47.49 50.29
CA THR A 15 6.86 46.44 49.70
C THR A 15 7.46 45.86 48.39
N SER A 16 8.12 46.70 47.55
CA SER A 16 8.84 46.23 46.39
C SER A 16 10.09 45.38 46.73
N LEU A 17 10.81 45.74 47.82
CA LEU A 17 11.94 44.94 48.30
C LEU A 17 11.49 43.60 48.95
N ILE A 18 10.34 43.58 49.61
CA ILE A 18 9.75 42.32 50.12
C ILE A 18 9.20 41.46 48.99
N PHE A 19 8.67 42.04 47.88
CA PHE A 19 8.27 41.26 46.69
C PHE A 19 9.47 40.75 45.89
N ILE A 20 10.58 41.49 45.87
CA ILE A 20 11.82 41.04 45.19
C ILE A 20 12.56 39.98 46.03
N SER A 21 12.45 39.97 47.36
CA SER A 21 13.01 38.91 48.19
C SER A 21 12.19 37.63 48.26
N HIS A 22 10.94 37.62 47.73
CA HIS A 22 10.12 36.42 47.59
C HIS A 22 10.18 35.79 46.17
N PHE A 23 10.91 36.38 45.20
CA PHE A 23 11.50 35.64 44.10
C PHE A 23 12.81 34.99 44.60
N ALA A 24 12.75 34.30 45.75
CA ALA A 24 13.68 33.25 46.05
C ALA A 24 13.67 32.31 44.81
N SER A 25 14.77 32.32 44.08
CA SER A 25 15.09 31.34 43.09
C SER A 25 14.49 29.99 43.52
N ALA A 26 13.38 29.58 42.89
CA ALA A 26 12.91 28.21 43.02
C ALA A 26 14.10 27.37 42.54
N ALA A 27 14.88 26.86 43.49
CA ALA A 27 16.00 25.98 43.20
C ALA A 27 15.40 24.88 42.33
N THR A 28 15.71 24.87 41.03
CA THR A 28 15.26 23.84 40.16
C THR A 28 15.77 22.53 40.73
N LEU A 29 14.83 21.74 41.28
CA LEU A 29 15.12 20.43 41.84
C LEU A 29 15.91 19.65 40.77
N LYS A 30 17.10 19.22 41.12
CA LYS A 30 17.99 18.47 40.19
C LYS A 30 17.98 16.99 40.56
N LEU A 31 18.26 16.16 39.55
CA LEU A 31 18.47 14.73 39.74
C LEU A 31 19.67 14.48 40.70
N ASN A 32 19.54 13.44 41.52
CA ASN A 32 20.63 13.00 42.39
C ASN A 32 21.93 12.73 41.60
N THR A 33 23.06 13.25 42.03
CA THR A 33 24.35 13.15 41.32
C THR A 33 24.80 11.71 41.08
N GLN A 34 24.47 10.77 41.99
CA GLN A 34 24.75 9.34 41.80
C GLN A 34 23.92 8.75 40.67
N GLU A 35 22.66 9.15 40.51
CA GLU A 35 21.81 8.72 39.40
C GLU A 35 22.26 9.34 38.06
N VAL A 36 22.73 10.61 38.07
CA VAL A 36 23.34 11.21 36.88
C VAL A 36 24.58 10.42 36.43
N LYS A 37 25.44 10.01 37.39
CA LYS A 37 26.61 9.16 37.07
C LYS A 37 26.16 7.79 36.52
N ALA A 38 25.15 7.18 37.13
CA ALA A 38 24.59 5.91 36.66
C ALA A 38 24.03 6.02 35.24
N LEU A 39 23.25 7.08 34.93
CA LEU A 39 22.74 7.33 33.59
C LEU A 39 23.86 7.48 32.55
N LYS A 40 24.99 8.16 32.92
CA LYS A 40 26.15 8.29 32.03
C LYS A 40 26.78 6.94 31.69
N GLU A 41 26.99 6.09 32.68
CA GLU A 41 27.52 4.73 32.50
C GLU A 41 26.53 3.83 31.72
N ILE A 42 25.23 3.96 31.99
CA ILE A 42 24.16 3.27 31.25
C ILE A 42 24.21 3.68 29.78
N GLY A 43 24.19 5.00 29.49
CA GLY A 43 24.23 5.52 28.12
C GLY A 43 25.42 5.00 27.32
N ASN A 44 26.61 5.04 27.93
CA ASN A 44 27.83 4.50 27.32
C ASN A 44 27.72 3.01 26.99
N LYS A 45 27.16 2.20 27.92
CA LYS A 45 27.09 0.74 27.79
C LYS A 45 26.07 0.28 26.75
N ILE A 46 24.89 0.94 26.68
CA ILE A 46 23.85 0.62 25.72
C ILE A 46 24.03 1.31 24.36
N GLY A 47 25.00 2.23 24.24
CA GLY A 47 25.29 2.96 23.00
C GLY A 47 24.39 4.20 22.79
N LYS A 48 23.79 4.80 23.83
CA LYS A 48 23.00 6.04 23.77
C LYS A 48 23.93 7.25 23.84
N LYS A 49 24.30 7.79 22.69
CA LYS A 49 25.33 8.84 22.56
C LYS A 49 24.79 10.28 22.58
N ASP A 50 23.49 10.44 22.43
CA ASP A 50 22.83 11.74 22.24
C ASP A 50 22.23 12.32 23.53
N TRP A 51 22.43 11.68 24.70
CA TRP A 51 22.09 12.23 25.99
C TRP A 51 23.01 13.40 26.33
N ASP A 52 22.42 14.58 26.56
CA ASP A 52 23.17 15.80 26.93
C ASP A 52 23.23 15.96 28.44
N PHE A 53 24.35 15.60 29.04
CA PHE A 53 24.61 15.74 30.48
C PHE A 53 24.94 17.19 30.94
N GLY A 54 25.00 18.14 30.01
CA GLY A 54 25.04 19.58 30.33
C GLY A 54 23.69 20.11 30.81
N VAL A 55 22.62 19.37 30.60
CA VAL A 55 21.26 19.69 31.02
C VAL A 55 20.78 18.61 31.98
N ASP A 56 20.07 19.03 33.05
CA ASP A 56 19.52 18.09 34.03
C ASP A 56 18.55 17.10 33.38
N PRO A 57 18.72 15.78 33.58
CA PRO A 57 17.84 14.76 33.02
C PRO A 57 16.35 14.90 33.36
N CYS A 58 16.06 15.44 34.55
CA CYS A 58 14.69 15.65 35.03
C CYS A 58 14.02 16.92 34.49
N SER A 59 14.78 17.79 33.82
CA SER A 59 14.26 19.05 33.26
C SER A 59 13.33 18.88 32.05
N GLY A 60 13.31 17.69 31.44
CA GLY A 60 12.59 17.43 30.19
C GLY A 60 13.13 18.17 28.97
N LYS A 61 14.25 18.91 29.12
CA LYS A 61 14.91 19.68 28.06
C LYS A 61 16.07 18.89 27.43
N GLY A 62 16.59 19.39 26.35
CA GLY A 62 17.62 18.67 25.60
C GLY A 62 17.05 17.42 24.95
N LYS A 63 17.82 16.32 24.90
CA LYS A 63 17.39 15.04 24.32
C LYS A 63 16.90 14.03 25.36
N TRP A 64 16.57 14.50 26.58
CA TRP A 64 16.06 13.65 27.68
C TRP A 64 14.60 13.25 27.52
N ASN A 65 13.81 14.03 26.77
CA ASN A 65 12.43 13.70 26.42
C ASN A 65 12.17 14.14 24.99
N VAL A 66 12.28 13.21 24.07
CA VAL A 66 12.05 13.43 22.63
C VAL A 66 10.80 12.65 22.23
N SER A 67 9.73 13.37 21.91
CA SER A 67 8.55 12.80 21.27
C SER A 67 8.80 12.71 19.76
N ASP A 68 8.83 11.48 19.21
CA ASP A 68 8.84 11.24 17.77
C ASP A 68 7.39 11.03 17.30
N SER A 69 7.00 11.64 16.18
CA SER A 69 5.68 11.46 15.58
C SER A 69 5.45 10.03 15.05
N ARG A 70 6.51 9.24 14.93
CA ARG A 70 6.43 7.85 14.49
C ARG A 70 5.93 6.95 15.63
N LYS A 71 4.80 6.30 15.42
CA LYS A 71 4.22 5.36 16.39
C LYS A 71 5.23 4.26 16.77
N GLY A 72 5.50 4.11 18.07
CA GLY A 72 6.45 3.11 18.57
C GLY A 72 7.90 3.57 18.74
N PHE A 73 8.21 4.84 18.47
CA PHE A 73 9.49 5.48 18.80
C PHE A 73 9.33 6.34 20.05
N GLU A 74 10.22 6.19 21.01
CA GLU A 74 10.19 6.97 22.24
C GLU A 74 11.59 7.05 22.86
N SER A 75 12.00 8.23 23.28
CA SER A 75 13.24 8.46 24.04
C SER A 75 12.94 9.39 25.20
N ALA A 76 12.69 8.83 26.38
CA ALA A 76 12.32 9.62 27.56
C ALA A 76 12.95 9.07 28.84
N VAL A 77 13.43 9.97 29.71
CA VAL A 77 13.76 9.71 31.09
C VAL A 77 12.80 10.52 31.96
N ILE A 78 11.98 9.85 32.74
CA ILE A 78 10.94 10.46 33.56
C ILE A 78 11.37 10.38 35.00
N CYS A 79 11.33 11.55 35.68
CA CYS A 79 11.62 11.68 37.12
C CYS A 79 10.36 11.95 37.95
N ASN A 80 10.42 11.57 39.19
CA ASN A 80 9.50 12.05 40.23
C ASN A 80 10.31 12.86 41.24
N CYS A 81 9.85 14.08 41.50
CA CYS A 81 10.51 15.03 42.42
C CYS A 81 9.76 15.25 43.75
N SER A 82 8.80 14.37 44.07
CA SER A 82 8.02 14.44 45.35
C SER A 82 8.70 13.75 46.52
N PHE A 83 9.91 13.23 46.35
CA PHE A 83 10.65 12.54 47.39
C PHE A 83 11.22 13.54 48.42
N ASN A 84 11.36 13.10 49.71
CA ASN A 84 11.91 13.87 50.82
C ASN A 84 11.28 15.27 50.96
N HIS A 85 9.94 15.33 51.02
CA HIS A 85 9.18 16.59 51.11
C HIS A 85 9.48 17.55 49.93
N ASN A 86 9.52 17.01 48.71
CA ASN A 86 9.84 17.77 47.50
C ASN A 86 11.28 18.34 47.43
N SER A 87 12.28 17.66 48.03
CA SER A 87 13.66 18.11 48.06
C SER A 87 14.60 17.32 47.11
N SER A 88 14.17 16.17 46.59
CA SER A 88 14.97 15.33 45.67
C SER A 88 14.18 14.76 44.53
N CYS A 89 14.78 14.76 43.34
CA CYS A 89 14.30 14.06 42.13
C CYS A 89 14.98 12.71 41.96
N HIS A 90 14.20 11.70 41.57
CA HIS A 90 14.70 10.37 41.25
C HIS A 90 14.10 9.88 39.95
N VAL A 91 14.89 9.13 39.17
CA VAL A 91 14.40 8.49 37.91
C VAL A 91 13.39 7.37 38.24
N VAL A 92 12.20 7.46 37.69
CA VAL A 92 11.12 6.46 37.88
C VAL A 92 10.80 5.67 36.63
N SER A 93 11.06 6.22 35.43
CA SER A 93 10.83 5.51 34.17
C SER A 93 11.87 5.87 33.11
N ILE A 94 12.28 4.88 32.32
CA ILE A 94 13.16 5.04 31.16
C ILE A 94 12.51 4.35 29.97
N PHE A 95 12.25 5.12 28.91
CA PHE A 95 11.75 4.64 27.61
C PHE A 95 12.79 4.93 26.54
N LEU A 96 13.33 3.90 25.93
CA LEU A 96 14.30 4.00 24.82
C LEU A 96 13.90 3.07 23.69
N LYS A 97 12.69 3.30 23.12
CA LYS A 97 12.10 2.47 22.06
C LYS A 97 12.62 2.86 20.69
N ALA A 98 13.06 1.89 19.91
CA ALA A 98 13.49 2.03 18.52
C ALA A 98 14.62 3.08 18.32
N GLN A 99 15.58 3.12 19.23
CA GLN A 99 16.72 4.06 19.22
C GLN A 99 17.98 3.50 18.53
N ASN A 100 17.90 2.32 17.89
CA ASN A 100 19.06 1.60 17.27
C ASN A 100 20.21 1.34 18.24
N LEU A 101 19.92 1.12 19.51
CA LEU A 101 20.93 0.84 20.52
C LEU A 101 21.55 -0.55 20.28
N SER A 102 22.89 -0.62 20.24
CA SER A 102 23.64 -1.84 19.86
C SER A 102 24.58 -2.36 20.95
N GLY A 103 24.51 -1.81 22.17
CA GLY A 103 25.37 -2.19 23.27
C GLY A 103 24.90 -3.42 24.03
N THR A 104 25.26 -3.44 25.34
CA THR A 104 24.85 -4.48 26.30
C THR A 104 24.22 -3.82 27.53
N LEU A 105 23.45 -4.58 28.30
CA LEU A 105 22.82 -4.06 29.53
C LEU A 105 23.87 -3.70 30.59
N SER A 106 23.67 -2.54 31.24
CA SER A 106 24.54 -2.07 32.31
C SER A 106 24.04 -2.56 33.69
N PRO A 107 24.95 -3.03 34.57
CA PRO A 107 24.60 -3.28 35.96
C PRO A 107 24.17 -2.00 36.69
N GLU A 108 24.59 -0.82 36.22
CA GLU A 108 24.31 0.50 36.82
C GLU A 108 22.83 0.87 36.85
N PHE A 109 21.96 0.19 36.09
CA PHE A 109 20.50 0.34 36.26
C PHE A 109 20.05 0.04 37.72
N SER A 110 20.75 -0.89 38.42
CA SER A 110 20.47 -1.19 39.81
C SER A 110 20.81 -0.05 40.80
N LYS A 111 21.52 0.99 40.32
CA LYS A 111 21.79 2.22 41.10
C LYS A 111 20.72 3.31 40.94
N LEU A 112 19.63 3.00 40.21
CA LEU A 112 18.43 3.84 40.14
C LEU A 112 17.36 3.25 41.07
N PRO A 113 17.33 3.62 42.36
CA PRO A 113 16.59 2.89 43.39
C PRO A 113 15.06 3.00 43.26
N HIS A 114 14.59 4.03 42.53
CA HIS A 114 13.16 4.31 42.32
C HIS A 114 12.68 3.96 40.94
N LEU A 115 13.52 3.35 40.09
CA LEU A 115 13.15 2.93 38.73
C LEU A 115 12.08 1.84 38.82
N LYS A 116 10.91 2.11 38.18
CA LYS A 116 9.75 1.22 38.10
C LYS A 116 9.50 0.68 36.69
N ILE A 117 9.74 1.52 35.67
CA ILE A 117 9.45 1.19 34.30
C ILE A 117 10.75 1.29 33.47
N LEU A 118 11.08 0.22 32.79
CA LEU A 118 12.21 0.16 31.86
C LEU A 118 11.78 -0.47 30.55
N ASP A 119 11.72 0.35 29.49
CA ASP A 119 11.38 -0.11 28.15
C ASP A 119 12.53 0.17 27.18
N LEU A 120 13.22 -0.90 26.78
CA LEU A 120 14.31 -0.93 25.81
C LEU A 120 13.90 -1.62 24.50
N SER A 121 12.60 -1.64 24.22
CA SER A 121 12.05 -2.39 23.07
C SER A 121 12.53 -1.84 21.72
N ARG A 122 12.56 -2.74 20.73
CA ARG A 122 12.88 -2.42 19.33
C ARG A 122 14.29 -1.83 19.13
N ASN A 123 15.30 -2.47 19.72
CA ASN A 123 16.71 -2.14 19.56
C ASN A 123 17.50 -3.39 19.10
N ILE A 124 18.81 -3.31 19.02
CA ILE A 124 19.70 -4.41 18.66
C ILE A 124 20.68 -4.73 19.80
N ILE A 125 20.20 -4.57 21.04
CA ILE A 125 20.96 -4.83 22.27
C ILE A 125 21.24 -6.34 22.39
N THR A 126 22.44 -6.70 22.83
CA THR A 126 22.92 -8.07 22.97
C THR A 126 23.37 -8.37 24.41
N GLY A 127 23.86 -9.59 24.63
CA GLY A 127 24.47 -10.01 25.89
C GLY A 127 23.46 -10.59 26.89
N SER A 128 23.83 -10.63 28.16
CA SER A 128 23.01 -11.19 29.27
C SER A 128 22.47 -10.11 30.18
N ILE A 129 21.45 -10.45 30.98
CA ILE A 129 20.91 -9.56 32.01
C ILE A 129 21.80 -9.62 33.25
N PRO A 130 22.28 -8.46 33.75
CA PRO A 130 23.21 -8.41 34.90
C PRO A 130 22.58 -8.95 36.19
N GLN A 131 23.37 -9.71 36.98
CA GLN A 131 22.89 -10.29 38.25
C GLN A 131 22.46 -9.24 39.28
N GLN A 132 23.04 -8.04 39.21
CA GLN A 132 22.70 -6.91 40.07
C GLN A 132 21.22 -6.48 39.98
N TRP A 133 20.57 -6.80 38.82
CA TRP A 133 19.16 -6.47 38.60
C TRP A 133 18.18 -7.25 39.49
N ALA A 134 18.62 -8.35 40.11
CA ALA A 134 17.82 -9.15 41.02
C ALA A 134 17.26 -8.34 42.24
N LYS A 135 17.88 -7.19 42.54
CA LYS A 135 17.48 -6.32 43.66
C LYS A 135 16.64 -5.11 43.23
N MET A 136 16.35 -4.97 41.96
CA MET A 136 15.56 -3.86 41.43
C MET A 136 14.06 -4.05 41.77
N ASN A 137 13.36 -2.92 41.90
CA ASN A 137 11.92 -2.90 42.20
C ASN A 137 11.09 -2.55 40.93
N LEU A 138 11.46 -3.15 39.76
CA LEU A 138 10.76 -2.92 38.51
C LEU A 138 9.33 -3.46 38.57
N VAL A 139 8.42 -2.73 37.97
CA VAL A 139 7.00 -3.09 37.79
C VAL A 139 6.76 -3.45 36.32
N ASP A 140 7.39 -2.71 35.41
CA ASP A 140 7.26 -2.91 33.98
C ASP A 140 8.63 -3.05 33.32
N LEU A 141 8.85 -4.16 32.59
CA LEU A 141 10.11 -4.44 31.91
C LEU A 141 9.87 -4.97 30.51
N SER A 142 10.40 -4.24 29.50
CA SER A 142 10.30 -4.66 28.10
C SER A 142 11.66 -4.67 27.41
N PHE A 143 12.01 -5.85 26.85
CA PHE A 143 13.11 -6.07 25.90
C PHE A 143 12.61 -6.52 24.53
N MET A 144 11.34 -6.35 24.25
CA MET A 144 10.73 -6.75 22.99
C MET A 144 11.56 -6.30 21.78
N GLY A 145 11.87 -7.21 20.86
CA GLY A 145 12.63 -6.89 19.65
C GLY A 145 14.06 -6.44 19.95
N ASN A 146 14.90 -7.40 20.36
CA ASN A 146 16.32 -7.23 20.56
C ASN A 146 17.07 -8.50 20.12
N ARG A 147 18.35 -8.62 20.44
CA ARG A 147 19.22 -9.76 20.10
C ARG A 147 19.70 -10.53 21.33
N PHE A 148 18.92 -10.52 22.42
CA PHE A 148 19.25 -11.34 23.59
C PHE A 148 19.14 -12.82 23.28
N SER A 149 20.05 -13.63 23.81
CA SER A 149 20.15 -15.08 23.57
C SER A 149 20.49 -15.84 24.83
N GLY A 150 20.45 -17.18 24.75
CA GLY A 150 20.70 -18.07 25.87
C GLY A 150 19.40 -18.50 26.59
N PRO A 151 19.50 -19.14 27.78
CA PRO A 151 18.34 -19.60 28.53
C PRO A 151 17.52 -18.45 29.12
N PHE A 152 16.31 -18.75 29.59
CA PHE A 152 15.49 -17.78 30.32
C PHE A 152 16.31 -17.15 31.47
N PRO A 153 16.39 -15.81 31.55
CA PRO A 153 17.25 -15.14 32.56
C PRO A 153 16.64 -15.26 33.95
N THR A 154 17.16 -16.20 34.75
CA THR A 154 16.66 -16.50 36.11
C THR A 154 16.76 -15.32 37.07
N VAL A 155 17.65 -14.36 36.80
CA VAL A 155 17.74 -13.09 37.56
C VAL A 155 16.41 -12.35 37.58
N LEU A 156 15.61 -12.43 36.52
CA LEU A 156 14.31 -11.77 36.43
C LEU A 156 13.28 -12.35 37.40
N THR A 157 13.40 -13.66 37.73
CA THR A 157 12.46 -14.31 38.66
C THR A 157 12.58 -13.80 40.10
N ASN A 158 13.66 -13.09 40.41
CA ASN A 158 13.87 -12.47 41.73
C ASN A 158 13.28 -11.04 41.82
N ILE A 159 12.86 -10.44 40.70
CA ILE A 159 12.20 -9.13 40.68
C ILE A 159 10.70 -9.35 40.90
N THR A 160 10.31 -9.70 42.10
CA THR A 160 8.93 -10.11 42.45
C THR A 160 7.88 -8.99 42.39
N THR A 161 8.32 -7.75 42.15
CA THR A 161 7.46 -6.58 41.93
C THR A 161 6.93 -6.48 40.51
N LEU A 162 7.45 -7.30 39.56
CA LEU A 162 7.05 -7.25 38.16
C LEU A 162 5.55 -7.56 37.98
N LYS A 163 4.87 -6.66 37.26
CA LYS A 163 3.53 -6.82 36.73
C LYS A 163 3.54 -7.11 35.25
N ASN A 164 4.40 -6.42 34.47
CA ASN A 164 4.53 -6.60 33.05
C ASN A 164 5.96 -7.04 32.68
N LEU A 165 6.06 -8.16 31.97
CA LEU A 165 7.31 -8.66 31.42
C LEU A 165 7.14 -9.02 29.95
N SER A 166 7.87 -8.32 29.05
CA SER A 166 7.92 -8.62 27.63
C SER A 166 9.36 -8.87 27.17
N ILE A 167 9.63 -10.08 26.71
CA ILE A 167 10.90 -10.47 26.07
C ILE A 167 10.69 -11.02 24.66
N GLU A 168 9.59 -10.67 24.04
CA GLU A 168 9.16 -11.05 22.68
C GLU A 168 10.23 -10.71 21.65
N GLY A 169 10.35 -11.52 20.58
CA GLY A 169 11.19 -11.23 19.43
C GLY A 169 12.69 -11.14 19.76
N ASN A 170 13.16 -12.13 20.52
CA ASN A 170 14.56 -12.33 20.87
C ASN A 170 15.04 -13.75 20.43
N GLN A 171 16.19 -14.18 20.94
CA GLN A 171 16.77 -15.50 20.64
C GLN A 171 16.92 -16.34 21.93
N PHE A 172 16.08 -16.09 22.94
CA PHE A 172 16.08 -16.91 24.14
C PHE A 172 15.70 -18.36 23.82
N SER A 173 16.28 -19.33 24.53
CA SER A 173 16.12 -20.75 24.24
C SER A 173 16.09 -21.60 25.51
N GLY A 174 15.90 -22.91 25.36
CA GLY A 174 15.83 -23.83 26.51
C GLY A 174 14.49 -23.76 27.25
N PHE A 175 14.45 -24.32 28.46
CA PHE A 175 13.23 -24.44 29.26
C PHE A 175 12.91 -23.16 30.03
N ILE A 176 11.62 -22.88 30.25
CA ILE A 176 11.21 -21.90 31.26
C ILE A 176 11.39 -22.51 32.64
N PRO A 177 12.12 -21.87 33.57
CA PRO A 177 12.40 -22.44 34.90
C PRO A 177 11.16 -22.41 35.80
N GLU A 178 11.03 -23.39 36.75
CA GLU A 178 9.98 -23.36 37.77
C GLU A 178 9.99 -22.14 38.67
N ASP A 179 11.15 -21.47 38.76
CA ASP A 179 11.32 -20.17 39.47
C ASP A 179 10.43 -19.04 38.96
N ILE A 180 9.89 -19.15 37.71
CA ILE A 180 8.90 -18.19 37.17
C ILE A 180 7.70 -18.01 38.11
N GLY A 181 7.35 -19.04 38.85
CA GLY A 181 6.28 -19.03 39.86
C GLY A 181 6.53 -18.10 41.07
N LYS A 182 7.70 -17.47 41.22
CA LYS A 182 7.98 -16.41 42.20
C LYS A 182 7.31 -15.08 41.78
N LEU A 183 7.02 -14.89 40.49
CA LEU A 183 6.46 -13.67 39.93
C LEU A 183 4.92 -13.60 40.10
N ILE A 184 4.41 -13.79 41.30
CA ILE A 184 2.96 -13.88 41.59
C ILE A 184 2.18 -12.59 41.31
N ASN A 185 2.86 -11.48 41.07
CA ASN A 185 2.26 -10.18 40.74
C ASN A 185 2.13 -9.95 39.24
N LEU A 186 2.60 -10.88 38.37
CA LEU A 186 2.51 -10.73 36.92
C LEU A 186 1.06 -10.66 36.47
N GLU A 187 0.77 -9.58 35.76
CA GLU A 187 -0.47 -9.31 35.05
C GLU A 187 -0.28 -9.61 33.54
N LYS A 188 0.91 -9.30 33.00
CA LYS A 188 1.25 -9.53 31.58
C LYS A 188 2.57 -10.26 31.43
N LEU A 189 2.57 -11.33 30.62
CA LEU A 189 3.77 -12.09 30.26
C LEU A 189 3.79 -12.37 28.76
N VAL A 190 4.78 -11.80 28.06
CA VAL A 190 4.94 -11.94 26.60
C VAL A 190 6.29 -12.59 26.29
N LEU A 191 6.27 -13.85 25.85
CA LEU A 191 7.43 -14.69 25.54
C LEU A 191 7.50 -15.04 24.04
N GLN A 192 6.53 -14.58 23.23
CA GLN A 192 6.40 -14.99 21.83
C GLN A 192 7.64 -14.67 20.98
N SER A 193 7.79 -15.36 19.86
CA SER A 193 8.88 -15.21 18.90
C SER A 193 10.28 -15.35 19.54
N ASN A 194 10.46 -16.47 20.23
CA ASN A 194 11.73 -16.94 20.79
C ASN A 194 12.00 -18.38 20.37
N ARG A 195 12.89 -19.10 21.07
CA ARG A 195 13.24 -20.50 20.84
C ARG A 195 13.08 -21.33 22.12
N PHE A 196 12.09 -20.99 22.97
CA PHE A 196 11.83 -21.76 24.19
C PHE A 196 11.33 -23.16 23.86
N THR A 197 11.78 -24.16 24.64
CA THR A 197 11.49 -25.59 24.45
C THR A 197 10.90 -26.21 25.72
N GLY A 198 10.48 -27.48 25.62
CA GLY A 198 9.96 -28.23 26.76
C GLY A 198 8.49 -27.92 27.09
N ALA A 199 7.98 -28.55 28.13
CA ALA A 199 6.62 -28.36 28.59
C ALA A 199 6.47 -27.01 29.34
N LEU A 200 5.25 -26.47 29.40
CA LEU A 200 4.94 -25.33 30.26
C LEU A 200 5.09 -25.75 31.73
N PRO A 201 5.92 -25.07 32.54
CA PRO A 201 6.22 -25.47 33.90
C PRO A 201 4.99 -25.40 34.81
N SER A 202 4.88 -26.30 35.80
CA SER A 202 3.75 -26.32 36.72
C SER A 202 3.62 -25.05 37.56
N ALA A 203 4.72 -24.36 37.75
CA ALA A 203 4.79 -23.04 38.44
C ALA A 203 3.96 -21.93 37.77
N PHE A 204 3.61 -22.02 36.50
CA PHE A 204 2.66 -21.09 35.85
C PHE A 204 1.30 -21.08 36.53
N SER A 205 0.92 -22.17 37.20
CA SER A 205 -0.31 -22.26 38.02
C SER A 205 -0.38 -21.25 39.15
N LYS A 206 0.77 -20.68 39.58
CA LYS A 206 0.86 -19.65 40.64
C LYS A 206 0.60 -18.23 40.14
N LEU A 207 0.66 -18.02 38.83
CA LEU A 207 0.51 -16.70 38.18
C LEU A 207 -0.98 -16.35 37.99
N THR A 208 -1.74 -16.30 39.09
CA THR A 208 -3.21 -16.16 39.05
C THR A 208 -3.70 -14.73 38.70
N LYS A 209 -2.79 -13.74 38.69
CA LYS A 209 -3.11 -12.37 38.28
C LYS A 209 -2.95 -12.09 36.79
N LEU A 210 -2.51 -13.09 36.00
CA LEU A 210 -2.32 -12.92 34.55
C LEU A 210 -3.62 -12.51 33.88
N ASN A 211 -3.55 -11.43 33.09
CA ASN A 211 -4.59 -10.97 32.18
C ASN A 211 -4.17 -11.05 30.69
N ASP A 212 -2.84 -11.06 30.40
CA ASP A 212 -2.31 -11.19 29.02
C ASP A 212 -1.13 -12.18 29.02
N LEU A 213 -1.32 -13.38 28.41
CA LEU A 213 -0.28 -14.39 28.21
C LEU A 213 -0.09 -14.68 26.73
N ARG A 214 1.12 -14.45 26.22
CA ARG A 214 1.49 -14.70 24.82
C ARG A 214 2.77 -15.53 24.76
N ILE A 215 2.64 -16.76 24.25
CA ILE A 215 3.73 -17.72 24.11
C ILE A 215 3.92 -18.21 22.67
N SER A 216 3.23 -17.59 21.70
CA SER A 216 3.25 -17.95 20.26
C SER A 216 4.68 -18.01 19.70
N ASP A 217 4.87 -18.75 18.60
CA ASP A 217 6.16 -18.88 17.89
C ASP A 217 7.33 -19.24 18.84
N ASN A 218 7.19 -20.40 19.47
CA ASN A 218 8.21 -21.08 20.27
C ASN A 218 8.19 -22.59 19.96
N ASP A 219 9.14 -23.34 20.48
CA ASP A 219 9.25 -24.79 20.30
C ASP A 219 8.83 -25.57 21.55
N PHE A 220 7.78 -25.09 22.26
CA PHE A 220 7.21 -25.78 23.40
C PHE A 220 6.69 -27.17 23.01
N SER A 221 6.72 -28.14 23.95
CA SER A 221 6.25 -29.51 23.73
C SER A 221 5.26 -29.92 24.82
N GLY A 222 4.64 -31.10 24.63
CA GLY A 222 3.62 -31.60 25.54
C GLY A 222 2.25 -30.94 25.36
N LYS A 223 1.32 -31.24 26.27
CA LYS A 223 -0.08 -30.78 26.17
C LYS A 223 -0.28 -29.39 26.77
N ILE A 224 -1.35 -28.71 26.35
CA ILE A 224 -1.86 -27.53 27.05
C ILE A 224 -2.33 -28.03 28.44
N PRO A 225 -1.76 -27.48 29.54
CA PRO A 225 -2.02 -28.02 30.87
C PRO A 225 -3.37 -27.64 31.45
N ASP A 226 -3.99 -28.52 32.29
CA ASP A 226 -5.28 -28.20 32.93
C ASP A 226 -5.22 -27.06 33.95
N PHE A 227 -4.02 -26.73 34.47
CA PHE A 227 -3.87 -25.60 35.39
C PHE A 227 -4.18 -24.24 34.77
N ILE A 228 -4.42 -24.11 33.46
CA ILE A 228 -4.90 -22.88 32.80
C ILE A 228 -6.18 -22.38 33.48
N SER A 229 -7.00 -23.26 34.04
CA SER A 229 -8.21 -22.91 34.80
C SER A 229 -7.97 -21.97 35.98
N LYS A 230 -6.73 -21.85 36.47
CA LYS A 230 -6.36 -20.93 37.54
C LYS A 230 -6.16 -19.48 37.10
N TRP A 231 -6.10 -19.22 35.78
CA TRP A 231 -5.92 -17.88 35.22
C TRP A 231 -7.27 -17.18 34.99
N THR A 232 -8.08 -17.07 36.03
CA THR A 232 -9.47 -16.57 35.92
C THR A 232 -9.58 -15.12 35.51
N LEU A 233 -8.49 -14.34 35.55
CA LEU A 233 -8.41 -12.95 35.10
C LEU A 233 -7.89 -12.79 33.69
N ILE A 234 -7.61 -13.88 32.98
CA ILE A 234 -7.00 -13.83 31.64
C ILE A 234 -7.97 -13.25 30.61
N GLU A 235 -7.57 -12.18 29.96
CA GLU A 235 -8.31 -11.54 28.88
C GLU A 235 -7.75 -11.92 27.49
N LYS A 236 -6.43 -12.18 27.44
CA LYS A 236 -5.73 -12.55 26.20
C LYS A 236 -4.87 -13.80 26.41
N LEU A 237 -5.08 -14.79 25.57
CA LEU A 237 -4.31 -16.04 25.57
C LEU A 237 -3.91 -16.41 24.14
N HIS A 238 -2.61 -16.26 23.82
CA HIS A 238 -2.07 -16.53 22.50
C HIS A 238 -1.09 -17.72 22.55
N ILE A 239 -1.43 -18.81 21.84
CA ILE A 239 -0.69 -20.07 21.73
C ILE A 239 -0.66 -20.49 20.24
N GLU A 240 -0.04 -19.67 19.38
CA GLU A 240 0.01 -19.91 17.95
C GLU A 240 1.39 -20.47 17.56
N GLY A 241 1.45 -21.51 16.74
CA GLY A 241 2.70 -22.08 16.24
C GLY A 241 3.66 -22.62 17.31
N CYS A 242 3.16 -23.07 18.43
CA CYS A 242 3.93 -23.53 19.61
C CYS A 242 4.18 -25.01 19.60
N SER A 243 4.13 -25.79 18.67
CA SER A 243 4.41 -27.24 18.73
C SER A 243 3.71 -28.03 19.85
N LEU A 244 2.75 -27.41 20.57
CA LEU A 244 1.98 -28.08 21.64
C LEU A 244 1.01 -29.10 21.07
N GLU A 245 0.66 -30.08 21.91
CA GLU A 245 -0.23 -31.17 21.54
C GLU A 245 -1.67 -30.87 21.94
N GLY A 246 -2.61 -31.26 21.05
CA GLY A 246 -4.04 -31.28 21.37
C GLY A 246 -4.44 -32.49 22.24
N PRO A 247 -5.66 -32.51 22.74
CA PRO A 247 -6.74 -31.53 22.56
C PRO A 247 -6.60 -30.32 23.46
N ILE A 248 -7.40 -29.26 23.14
CA ILE A 248 -7.60 -28.11 24.07
C ILE A 248 -8.34 -28.65 25.32
N PRO A 249 -7.80 -28.39 26.53
CA PRO A 249 -8.37 -28.97 27.76
C PRO A 249 -9.75 -28.35 28.08
N SER A 250 -10.67 -29.13 28.62
CA SER A 250 -12.01 -28.65 29.03
C SER A 250 -11.96 -27.61 30.14
N SER A 251 -10.89 -27.60 30.93
CA SER A 251 -10.60 -26.63 31.97
C SER A 251 -10.53 -25.18 31.45
N ILE A 252 -10.42 -24.94 30.13
CA ILE A 252 -10.52 -23.61 29.49
C ILE A 252 -11.83 -22.92 29.82
N SER A 253 -12.91 -23.66 30.10
CA SER A 253 -14.24 -23.09 30.44
C SER A 253 -14.25 -22.16 31.68
N ALA A 254 -13.21 -22.24 32.51
CA ALA A 254 -13.05 -21.37 33.69
C ALA A 254 -12.65 -19.93 33.32
N LEU A 255 -12.22 -19.66 32.09
CA LEU A 255 -11.65 -18.36 31.64
C LEU A 255 -12.76 -17.42 31.15
N THR A 256 -13.71 -17.07 32.00
CA THR A 256 -14.97 -16.37 31.63
C THR A 256 -14.78 -14.93 31.14
N VAL A 257 -13.67 -14.26 31.50
CA VAL A 257 -13.37 -12.87 31.09
C VAL A 257 -12.58 -12.79 29.77
N LEU A 258 -12.23 -13.94 29.20
CA LEU A 258 -11.42 -14.03 27.99
C LEU A 258 -12.07 -13.29 26.82
N SER A 259 -11.31 -12.42 26.18
CA SER A 259 -11.75 -11.58 25.04
C SER A 259 -10.96 -11.84 23.75
N ASP A 260 -9.73 -12.38 23.86
CA ASP A 260 -8.86 -12.67 22.70
C ASP A 260 -8.20 -14.05 22.95
N LEU A 261 -8.74 -15.07 22.28
CA LEU A 261 -8.24 -16.44 22.33
C LEU A 261 -7.69 -16.84 20.97
N ARG A 262 -6.39 -17.16 20.92
CA ARG A 262 -5.72 -17.63 19.71
C ARG A 262 -4.93 -18.90 20.02
N ILE A 263 -5.40 -20.02 19.51
CA ILE A 263 -4.72 -21.31 19.56
C ILE A 263 -4.62 -21.86 18.16
N THR A 264 -3.41 -22.17 17.68
CA THR A 264 -3.25 -22.70 16.32
C THR A 264 -2.22 -23.83 16.24
N ASP A 265 -2.38 -24.64 15.19
CA ASP A 265 -1.38 -25.62 14.73
C ASP A 265 -0.96 -26.64 15.81
N LEU A 266 -1.95 -27.13 16.57
CA LEU A 266 -1.72 -28.16 17.58
C LEU A 266 -1.25 -29.47 16.92
N ARG A 267 -0.27 -30.12 17.55
CA ARG A 267 0.27 -31.41 17.12
C ARG A 267 -0.55 -32.58 17.71
N GLY A 268 -0.33 -33.79 17.17
CA GLY A 268 -0.95 -35.01 17.62
C GLY A 268 -1.88 -35.64 16.57
N SER A 269 -2.38 -36.81 16.85
CA SER A 269 -3.31 -37.57 16.00
C SER A 269 -4.74 -37.65 16.56
N ARG A 270 -4.95 -37.22 17.79
CA ARG A 270 -6.27 -37.32 18.46
C ARG A 270 -7.08 -36.07 18.16
N SER A 271 -8.15 -36.23 17.41
CA SER A 271 -9.18 -35.21 17.26
C SER A 271 -10.09 -35.13 18.48
N SER A 272 -10.58 -33.92 18.83
CA SER A 272 -11.52 -33.65 19.91
C SER A 272 -12.77 -32.95 19.40
N THR A 273 -13.81 -32.96 20.20
CA THR A 273 -14.97 -32.06 19.99
C THR A 273 -14.60 -30.61 20.29
N PHE A 274 -15.49 -29.71 19.93
CA PHE A 274 -15.32 -28.29 20.19
C PHE A 274 -15.13 -28.01 21.70
N PRO A 275 -14.16 -27.16 22.11
CA PRO A 275 -13.97 -26.88 23.54
C PRO A 275 -15.14 -26.09 24.13
N PRO A 276 -15.44 -26.21 25.45
CA PRO A 276 -16.59 -25.56 26.09
C PRO A 276 -16.33 -24.09 26.34
N LEU A 277 -16.81 -23.20 25.46
CA LEU A 277 -16.58 -21.75 25.51
C LEU A 277 -17.88 -20.95 25.78
N SER A 278 -18.99 -21.58 26.10
CA SER A 278 -20.33 -20.95 26.23
C SER A 278 -20.39 -19.78 27.21
N ASN A 279 -19.54 -19.79 28.26
CA ASN A 279 -19.49 -18.76 29.29
C ASN A 279 -18.66 -17.51 28.92
N MET A 280 -17.99 -17.49 27.73
CA MET A 280 -17.06 -16.43 27.33
C MET A 280 -17.78 -15.32 26.56
N LYS A 281 -18.71 -14.62 27.19
CA LYS A 281 -19.53 -13.55 26.58
C LYS A 281 -18.76 -12.27 26.21
N SER A 282 -17.48 -12.15 26.62
CA SER A 282 -16.62 -11.01 26.30
C SER A 282 -15.76 -11.21 25.07
N MET A 283 -15.86 -12.37 24.39
CA MET A 283 -15.03 -12.75 23.25
C MET A 283 -15.13 -11.74 22.10
N LYS A 284 -13.97 -11.24 21.64
CA LYS A 284 -13.80 -10.35 20.49
C LYS A 284 -13.06 -11.05 19.35
N THR A 285 -12.08 -11.88 19.69
CA THR A 285 -11.25 -12.62 18.75
C THR A 285 -11.23 -14.09 19.18
N LEU A 286 -11.72 -14.98 18.32
CA LEU A 286 -11.70 -16.42 18.52
C LEU A 286 -11.00 -17.10 17.34
N VAL A 287 -9.76 -17.54 17.56
CA VAL A 287 -8.95 -18.25 16.58
C VAL A 287 -8.64 -19.65 17.13
N LEU A 288 -9.27 -20.66 16.56
CA LEU A 288 -9.03 -22.09 16.84
C LEU A 288 -8.68 -22.81 15.52
N ARG A 289 -7.57 -22.39 14.89
CA ARG A 289 -7.16 -22.85 13.57
C ARG A 289 -6.26 -24.09 13.67
N LYS A 290 -6.59 -25.14 12.89
CA LYS A 290 -5.80 -26.40 12.84
C LYS A 290 -5.53 -26.99 14.24
N CYS A 291 -6.59 -27.03 15.04
CA CYS A 291 -6.58 -27.52 16.43
C CYS A 291 -7.10 -28.94 16.57
N LEU A 292 -7.21 -29.71 15.48
CA LEU A 292 -7.73 -31.09 15.45
C LEU A 292 -9.18 -31.19 15.94
N ILE A 293 -9.99 -30.15 15.80
CA ILE A 293 -11.38 -30.10 16.23
C ILE A 293 -12.27 -30.79 15.20
N LYS A 294 -13.21 -31.60 15.66
CA LYS A 294 -14.21 -32.33 14.86
C LYS A 294 -15.62 -32.14 15.43
N GLY A 295 -16.63 -32.51 14.63
CA GLY A 295 -18.05 -32.38 14.99
C GLY A 295 -18.63 -31.05 14.57
N GLU A 296 -19.80 -30.73 15.09
CA GLU A 296 -20.53 -29.55 14.68
C GLU A 296 -20.01 -28.28 15.35
N ILE A 297 -20.21 -27.11 14.69
CA ILE A 297 -19.94 -25.80 15.28
C ILE A 297 -21.09 -25.50 16.26
N PRO A 298 -20.78 -25.18 17.55
CA PRO A 298 -21.84 -24.94 18.52
C PRO A 298 -22.62 -23.65 18.28
N GLU A 299 -23.95 -23.70 18.45
CA GLU A 299 -24.85 -22.56 18.29
C GLU A 299 -24.54 -21.38 19.22
N TYR A 300 -24.01 -21.63 20.44
CA TYR A 300 -23.69 -20.58 21.41
C TYR A 300 -22.62 -19.58 20.94
N ILE A 301 -21.87 -19.89 19.89
CA ILE A 301 -20.93 -18.92 19.32
C ILE A 301 -21.67 -17.72 18.74
N GLY A 302 -22.86 -17.93 18.16
CA GLY A 302 -23.74 -16.84 17.70
C GLY A 302 -24.16 -15.86 18.80
N GLU A 303 -24.13 -16.27 20.08
CA GLU A 303 -24.43 -15.40 21.22
C GLU A 303 -23.24 -14.49 21.63
N MET A 304 -22.09 -14.63 21.02
CA MET A 304 -20.88 -13.82 21.31
C MET A 304 -20.98 -12.44 20.62
N ALA A 305 -21.90 -11.60 21.04
CA ALA A 305 -22.24 -10.32 20.41
C ALA A 305 -21.09 -9.29 20.29
N LYS A 306 -19.92 -9.54 20.90
CA LYS A 306 -18.71 -8.69 20.78
C LYS A 306 -17.70 -9.24 19.78
N LEU A 307 -17.98 -10.40 19.18
CA LEU A 307 -17.02 -11.09 18.29
C LEU A 307 -16.78 -10.25 17.03
N LYS A 308 -15.51 -10.06 16.69
CA LYS A 308 -15.04 -9.33 15.50
C LYS A 308 -14.32 -10.26 14.53
N VAL A 309 -13.56 -11.22 15.05
CA VAL A 309 -12.80 -12.19 14.27
C VAL A 309 -13.13 -13.59 14.73
N LEU A 310 -13.55 -14.44 13.78
CA LEU A 310 -13.79 -15.87 13.98
C LEU A 310 -12.95 -16.67 12.97
N ASP A 311 -11.94 -17.39 13.45
CA ASP A 311 -11.15 -18.29 12.61
C ASP A 311 -11.20 -19.73 13.15
N LEU A 312 -11.98 -20.57 12.48
CA LEU A 312 -12.11 -22.01 12.74
C LEU A 312 -11.53 -22.85 11.59
N SER A 313 -10.72 -22.24 10.75
CA SER A 313 -10.18 -22.86 9.54
C SER A 313 -9.25 -24.05 9.82
N PHE A 314 -9.08 -24.91 8.80
CA PHE A 314 -8.16 -26.07 8.83
C PHE A 314 -8.44 -27.07 9.96
N ASN A 315 -9.72 -27.32 10.27
CA ASN A 315 -10.16 -28.34 11.22
C ASN A 315 -10.91 -29.48 10.48
N SER A 316 -11.62 -30.31 11.21
CA SER A 316 -12.51 -31.37 10.70
C SER A 316 -13.96 -31.12 11.14
N LEU A 317 -14.35 -29.85 11.21
CA LEU A 317 -15.71 -29.45 11.58
C LEU A 317 -16.72 -29.91 10.51
N SER A 318 -17.87 -30.39 10.94
CA SER A 318 -18.93 -30.94 10.10
C SER A 318 -20.28 -30.31 10.45
N GLY A 319 -21.34 -30.73 9.76
CA GLY A 319 -22.68 -30.16 9.96
C GLY A 319 -22.86 -28.82 9.24
N LYS A 320 -23.92 -28.10 9.57
CA LYS A 320 -24.29 -26.84 8.94
C LYS A 320 -23.57 -25.65 9.60
N ILE A 321 -23.50 -24.51 8.90
CA ILE A 321 -23.17 -23.25 9.54
C ILE A 321 -24.35 -22.87 10.43
N PRO A 322 -24.11 -22.55 11.76
CA PRO A 322 -25.20 -22.21 12.66
C PRO A 322 -26.03 -21.01 12.20
N GLU A 323 -27.35 -21.10 12.29
CA GLU A 323 -28.22 -19.96 11.95
C GLU A 323 -28.03 -18.77 12.91
N SER A 324 -27.68 -19.04 14.17
CA SER A 324 -27.33 -18.03 15.17
C SER A 324 -26.17 -17.10 14.75
N PHE A 325 -25.36 -17.49 13.76
CA PHE A 325 -24.26 -16.63 13.27
C PHE A 325 -24.75 -15.40 12.52
N ARG A 326 -26.02 -15.37 12.08
CA ARG A 326 -26.65 -14.17 11.51
C ARG A 326 -26.63 -12.99 12.48
N ASP A 327 -26.64 -13.25 13.79
CA ASP A 327 -26.71 -12.24 14.85
C ASP A 327 -25.31 -11.70 15.25
N LEU A 328 -24.25 -12.17 14.61
CA LEU A 328 -22.88 -11.71 14.80
C LEU A 328 -22.61 -10.42 14.04
N ASP A 329 -23.30 -9.34 14.38
CA ASP A 329 -23.24 -8.04 13.67
C ASP A 329 -21.87 -7.41 13.63
N LYS A 330 -21.01 -7.66 14.65
CA LYS A 330 -19.68 -7.06 14.80
C LYS A 330 -18.56 -7.86 14.15
N VAL A 331 -18.85 -9.03 13.58
CA VAL A 331 -17.82 -9.83 12.89
C VAL A 331 -17.44 -9.17 11.59
N ASP A 332 -16.19 -8.82 11.44
CA ASP A 332 -15.58 -8.28 10.22
C ASP A 332 -14.91 -9.38 9.38
N PHE A 333 -14.41 -10.44 10.04
CA PHE A 333 -13.69 -11.55 9.43
C PHE A 333 -14.19 -12.89 9.97
N MET A 334 -14.62 -13.81 9.08
CA MET A 334 -15.06 -15.16 9.42
C MET A 334 -14.40 -16.18 8.49
N TYR A 335 -13.51 -17.01 9.03
CA TYR A 335 -12.77 -18.02 8.28
C TYR A 335 -13.20 -19.42 8.72
N LEU A 336 -14.01 -20.10 7.87
CA LEU A 336 -14.47 -21.49 8.05
C LEU A 336 -13.85 -22.41 6.99
N THR A 337 -12.89 -21.93 6.24
CA THR A 337 -12.24 -22.61 5.13
C THR A 337 -11.54 -23.89 5.58
N ARG A 338 -11.44 -24.89 4.68
CA ARG A 338 -10.80 -26.21 4.93
C ARG A 338 -11.36 -26.93 6.15
N ASN A 339 -12.66 -27.21 6.10
CA ASN A 339 -13.39 -28.04 7.02
C ASN A 339 -14.21 -29.11 6.23
N ASN A 340 -15.11 -29.78 6.89
CA ASN A 340 -16.04 -30.75 6.30
C ASN A 340 -17.50 -30.32 6.49
N LEU A 341 -17.76 -28.97 6.47
CA LEU A 341 -19.09 -28.41 6.62
C LEU A 341 -20.01 -28.84 5.48
N SER A 342 -21.27 -29.07 5.80
CA SER A 342 -22.29 -29.61 4.90
C SER A 342 -23.59 -28.81 4.98
N GLY A 343 -24.67 -29.30 4.30
CA GLY A 343 -25.90 -28.54 4.13
C GLY A 343 -25.75 -27.39 3.14
N THR A 344 -26.68 -26.45 3.15
CA THR A 344 -26.68 -25.29 2.25
C THR A 344 -25.95 -24.12 2.87
N ILE A 345 -25.32 -23.28 2.03
CA ILE A 345 -24.73 -22.02 2.48
C ILE A 345 -25.88 -21.04 2.78
N PRO A 346 -25.98 -20.53 4.03
CA PRO A 346 -27.08 -19.63 4.40
C PRO A 346 -27.08 -18.33 3.59
N ASP A 347 -28.25 -17.82 3.25
CA ASP A 347 -28.45 -16.60 2.49
C ASP A 347 -27.76 -15.38 3.11
N TRP A 348 -27.72 -15.28 4.45
CA TRP A 348 -27.07 -14.18 5.14
C TRP A 348 -25.56 -14.14 4.90
N VAL A 349 -24.90 -15.28 4.68
CA VAL A 349 -23.47 -15.35 4.27
C VAL A 349 -23.28 -14.64 2.93
N LEU A 350 -24.18 -14.91 1.97
CA LEU A 350 -24.06 -14.42 0.59
C LEU A 350 -24.49 -12.96 0.42
N LYS A 351 -25.28 -12.41 1.34
CA LYS A 351 -25.81 -11.03 1.30
C LYS A 351 -24.96 -10.06 2.14
N ASN A 352 -23.93 -10.55 2.82
CA ASN A 352 -23.13 -9.78 3.76
C ASN A 352 -21.90 -9.17 3.06
N ASN A 353 -21.55 -7.91 3.42
CA ASN A 353 -20.35 -7.23 2.93
C ASN A 353 -19.09 -7.53 3.77
N LYS A 354 -19.15 -8.55 4.66
CA LYS A 354 -18.06 -8.96 5.54
C LYS A 354 -17.10 -9.92 4.83
N ASN A 355 -15.87 -10.02 5.32
CA ASN A 355 -14.87 -10.94 4.76
C ASN A 355 -15.13 -12.36 5.29
N ILE A 356 -15.82 -13.18 4.50
CA ILE A 356 -16.20 -14.55 4.85
C ILE A 356 -15.52 -15.53 3.89
N ASP A 357 -14.80 -16.52 4.45
CA ASP A 357 -14.19 -17.59 3.66
C ASP A 357 -14.75 -18.94 4.08
N VAL A 358 -15.57 -19.53 3.20
CA VAL A 358 -16.14 -20.87 3.36
C VAL A 358 -15.62 -21.86 2.30
N SER A 359 -14.50 -21.53 1.67
CA SER A 359 -13.84 -22.36 0.67
C SER A 359 -13.42 -23.74 1.20
N TYR A 360 -13.24 -24.70 0.33
CA TYR A 360 -12.75 -26.06 0.63
C TYR A 360 -13.57 -26.77 1.71
N ASN A 361 -14.92 -26.81 1.51
CA ASN A 361 -15.88 -27.52 2.34
C ASN A 361 -16.66 -28.59 1.53
N ASN A 362 -17.77 -29.08 2.03
CA ASN A 362 -18.60 -30.10 1.40
C ASN A 362 -20.09 -29.71 1.36
N PHE A 363 -20.39 -28.44 1.06
CA PHE A 363 -21.78 -27.97 1.00
C PHE A 363 -22.61 -28.67 -0.08
N GLU A 364 -23.92 -28.67 0.10
CA GLU A 364 -24.88 -29.23 -0.82
C GLU A 364 -25.33 -28.13 -1.80
N TRP A 365 -25.57 -28.53 -3.06
CA TRP A 365 -26.03 -27.62 -4.10
C TRP A 365 -27.55 -27.64 -4.20
N GLU A 366 -28.16 -26.46 -4.17
CA GLU A 366 -29.56 -26.20 -4.48
C GLU A 366 -29.71 -25.25 -5.67
N SER A 367 -30.95 -25.08 -6.18
CA SER A 367 -31.25 -24.18 -7.32
C SER A 367 -30.98 -22.70 -6.98
N SER A 368 -31.07 -22.35 -5.70
CA SER A 368 -30.77 -21.01 -5.15
C SER A 368 -29.31 -20.76 -4.87
N SER A 369 -28.44 -21.79 -5.00
CA SER A 369 -27.01 -21.68 -4.71
C SER A 369 -26.28 -20.71 -5.67
N PRO A 370 -25.23 -20.00 -5.22
CA PRO A 370 -24.50 -19.04 -6.04
C PRO A 370 -23.83 -19.71 -7.24
N THR A 371 -23.85 -19.04 -8.38
CA THR A 371 -23.17 -19.49 -9.61
C THR A 371 -21.73 -19.02 -9.70
N GLU A 372 -21.33 -18.01 -8.90
CA GLU A 372 -20.00 -17.40 -8.87
C GLU A 372 -19.19 -17.88 -7.67
N CYS A 373 -17.87 -17.92 -7.80
CA CYS A 373 -16.95 -18.38 -6.76
C CYS A 373 -16.48 -17.27 -5.82
N GLN A 374 -16.66 -16.03 -6.21
CA GLN A 374 -16.45 -14.85 -5.39
C GLN A 374 -17.71 -14.00 -5.45
N ARG A 375 -18.29 -13.69 -4.28
CA ARG A 375 -19.42 -12.78 -4.18
C ARG A 375 -19.13 -11.69 -3.19
N GLY A 376 -18.81 -10.50 -3.70
CA GLY A 376 -18.33 -9.41 -2.85
C GLY A 376 -17.04 -9.81 -2.13
N SER A 377 -17.07 -9.86 -0.79
CA SER A 377 -15.96 -10.30 0.07
C SER A 377 -16.11 -11.75 0.58
N VAL A 378 -16.92 -12.58 -0.11
CA VAL A 378 -17.14 -14.00 0.24
C VAL A 378 -16.44 -14.92 -0.74
N ASN A 379 -15.51 -15.75 -0.25
CA ASN A 379 -14.78 -16.74 -1.04
C ASN A 379 -15.44 -18.11 -0.95
N LEU A 380 -15.82 -18.70 -2.11
CA LEU A 380 -16.56 -19.95 -2.23
C LEU A 380 -15.79 -21.03 -3.01
N VAL A 381 -14.50 -20.82 -3.29
CA VAL A 381 -13.74 -21.78 -4.13
C VAL A 381 -13.72 -23.18 -3.54
N GLU A 382 -13.94 -24.20 -4.36
CA GLU A 382 -13.99 -25.63 -3.96
C GLU A 382 -14.91 -25.91 -2.76
N SER A 383 -16.01 -25.19 -2.59
CA SER A 383 -16.87 -25.27 -1.40
C SER A 383 -17.90 -26.39 -1.44
N TYR A 384 -18.21 -26.94 -2.63
CA TYR A 384 -19.29 -27.92 -2.79
C TYR A 384 -18.81 -29.38 -2.84
N SER A 385 -19.66 -30.29 -2.37
CA SER A 385 -19.40 -31.72 -2.27
C SER A 385 -19.23 -32.41 -3.64
N LEU A 386 -18.59 -33.57 -3.68
CA LEU A 386 -18.41 -34.37 -4.91
C LEU A 386 -19.73 -34.78 -5.56
N SER A 387 -20.80 -35.03 -4.77
CA SER A 387 -22.14 -35.37 -5.32
C SER A 387 -22.74 -34.18 -6.08
N ALA A 388 -22.57 -32.96 -5.56
CA ALA A 388 -22.99 -31.73 -6.21
C ALA A 388 -22.20 -31.47 -7.51
N THR A 389 -20.90 -31.80 -7.54
CA THR A 389 -20.02 -31.52 -8.71
C THR A 389 -20.38 -32.31 -9.98
N LYS A 390 -21.18 -33.39 -9.88
CA LYS A 390 -21.68 -34.13 -11.05
C LYS A 390 -22.73 -33.35 -11.87
N LYS A 391 -23.34 -32.30 -11.32
CA LYS A 391 -24.31 -31.45 -12.03
C LYS A 391 -23.56 -30.52 -13.02
N SER A 392 -24.02 -30.51 -14.28
CA SER A 392 -23.35 -29.80 -15.40
C SER A 392 -23.36 -28.27 -15.24
N ASN A 393 -24.33 -27.70 -14.50
CA ASN A 393 -24.57 -26.28 -14.44
C ASN A 393 -23.78 -25.54 -13.32
N ILE A 394 -22.93 -26.24 -12.57
CA ILE A 394 -22.12 -25.64 -11.49
C ILE A 394 -20.80 -25.16 -12.08
N HIS A 395 -20.41 -23.90 -11.77
CA HIS A 395 -19.14 -23.33 -12.21
C HIS A 395 -17.95 -24.17 -11.72
N SER A 396 -16.89 -24.30 -12.52
CA SER A 396 -15.75 -25.17 -12.23
C SER A 396 -15.02 -24.80 -10.93
N CYS A 397 -14.89 -23.53 -10.61
CA CYS A 397 -14.20 -23.08 -9.40
C CYS A 397 -14.93 -23.46 -8.09
N LEU A 398 -16.25 -23.67 -8.13
CA LEU A 398 -17.04 -24.16 -7.00
C LEU A 398 -16.84 -25.67 -6.75
N LYS A 399 -16.40 -26.38 -7.78
CA LYS A 399 -16.20 -27.84 -7.73
C LYS A 399 -14.88 -28.17 -7.06
N ARG A 400 -14.86 -29.30 -6.33
CA ARG A 400 -13.63 -29.81 -5.73
C ARG A 400 -12.52 -30.01 -6.78
N ASN A 401 -11.29 -29.66 -6.43
CA ASN A 401 -10.09 -29.67 -7.27
C ASN A 401 -10.14 -28.69 -8.47
N PHE A 402 -11.09 -27.76 -8.50
CA PHE A 402 -11.23 -26.74 -9.52
C PHE A 402 -10.97 -27.28 -10.94
N PRO A 403 -11.81 -28.19 -11.45
CA PRO A 403 -11.56 -28.89 -12.70
C PRO A 403 -11.55 -27.97 -13.92
N CYS A 404 -10.75 -28.28 -14.91
CA CYS A 404 -10.71 -27.57 -16.19
C CYS A 404 -12.07 -27.60 -16.88
N THR A 405 -12.52 -26.45 -17.41
CA THR A 405 -13.74 -26.32 -18.22
C THR A 405 -13.56 -26.77 -19.66
N SER A 406 -12.32 -26.74 -20.17
CA SER A 406 -11.99 -27.16 -21.53
C SER A 406 -11.84 -28.66 -21.64
N LYS A 407 -12.46 -29.27 -22.65
CA LYS A 407 -12.26 -30.69 -22.99
C LYS A 407 -10.83 -30.99 -23.50
N ASN A 408 -10.14 -29.98 -23.99
CA ASN A 408 -8.79 -30.09 -24.53
C ASN A 408 -7.87 -29.11 -23.80
N PRO A 409 -7.20 -29.51 -22.71
CA PRO A 409 -6.23 -28.67 -22.03
C PRO A 409 -5.06 -28.36 -22.98
N ARG A 410 -4.65 -27.09 -23.04
CA ARG A 410 -3.64 -26.59 -23.98
C ARG A 410 -2.39 -26.05 -23.29
N HIS A 411 -2.48 -25.78 -21.95
CA HIS A 411 -1.40 -25.17 -21.21
C HIS A 411 -0.42 -26.21 -20.71
N TYR A 412 0.85 -26.01 -20.96
CA TYR A 412 1.93 -26.91 -20.50
C TYR A 412 3.06 -26.14 -19.77
N SER A 413 2.87 -24.85 -19.52
CA SER A 413 3.76 -24.03 -18.69
C SER A 413 2.96 -22.97 -17.97
N LEU A 414 3.49 -22.46 -16.84
CA LEU A 414 2.88 -21.39 -16.07
C LEU A 414 3.99 -20.47 -15.56
N ARG A 415 3.80 -19.16 -15.72
CA ARG A 415 4.74 -18.15 -15.21
C ARG A 415 3.99 -16.95 -14.65
N ILE A 416 4.16 -16.68 -13.35
CA ILE A 416 3.46 -15.62 -12.62
C ILE A 416 4.49 -14.74 -11.90
N ASN A 417 4.41 -13.42 -12.08
CA ASN A 417 5.13 -12.44 -11.29
C ASN A 417 4.25 -12.02 -10.10
N CYS A 418 4.45 -12.68 -8.96
CA CYS A 418 3.58 -12.56 -7.80
C CYS A 418 3.66 -11.16 -7.17
N GLY A 419 2.54 -10.44 -7.16
CA GLY A 419 2.48 -9.05 -6.68
C GLY A 419 3.09 -8.02 -7.65
N GLY A 420 3.52 -8.43 -8.85
CA GLY A 420 4.18 -7.58 -9.84
C GLY A 420 3.44 -7.44 -11.16
N ASN A 421 3.89 -6.47 -11.98
CA ASN A 421 3.44 -6.31 -13.35
C ASN A 421 4.03 -7.42 -14.24
N GLU A 422 3.52 -7.55 -15.49
CA GLU A 422 4.10 -8.43 -16.48
C GLU A 422 5.62 -8.18 -16.64
N ALA A 423 6.40 -9.25 -16.64
CA ALA A 423 7.86 -9.16 -16.76
C ALA A 423 8.39 -10.17 -17.79
N ASN A 424 9.23 -9.69 -18.71
CA ASN A 424 9.98 -10.55 -19.63
C ASN A 424 11.38 -10.79 -19.04
N VAL A 425 11.68 -12.06 -18.74
CA VAL A 425 12.95 -12.49 -18.17
C VAL A 425 13.54 -13.58 -19.06
N SER A 426 14.67 -13.28 -19.70
CA SER A 426 15.37 -14.22 -20.60
C SER A 426 14.46 -14.83 -21.70
N GLY A 427 13.55 -14.03 -22.26
CA GLY A 427 12.60 -14.47 -23.29
C GLY A 427 11.32 -15.12 -22.75
N ASN A 428 11.21 -15.36 -21.45
CA ASN A 428 10.02 -15.88 -20.79
C ASN A 428 9.16 -14.76 -20.24
N ILE A 429 7.87 -14.72 -20.58
CA ILE A 429 6.91 -13.74 -20.09
C ILE A 429 6.25 -14.29 -18.83
N TYR A 430 6.39 -13.55 -17.73
CA TYR A 430 5.69 -13.79 -16.47
C TYR A 430 4.46 -12.90 -16.42
N THR A 431 3.28 -13.48 -16.27
CA THR A 431 2.01 -12.76 -16.21
C THR A 431 1.90 -11.93 -14.94
N ALA A 432 1.16 -10.81 -14.99
CA ALA A 432 0.99 -9.89 -13.89
C ALA A 432 0.02 -10.43 -12.84
N ASP A 433 0.38 -10.31 -11.55
CA ASP A 433 -0.48 -10.55 -10.39
C ASP A 433 -0.56 -9.29 -9.53
N ILE A 434 -1.47 -8.37 -9.89
CA ILE A 434 -1.57 -7.02 -9.29
C ILE A 434 -2.85 -6.80 -8.46
N GLU A 435 -3.64 -7.85 -8.20
CA GLU A 435 -4.86 -7.73 -7.39
C GLU A 435 -4.51 -7.40 -5.92
N ARG A 436 -5.04 -6.29 -5.40
CA ARG A 436 -4.68 -5.77 -4.08
C ARG A 436 -5.53 -6.31 -2.93
N LYS A 437 -6.73 -6.83 -3.19
CA LYS A 437 -7.58 -7.45 -2.17
C LYS A 437 -7.01 -8.81 -1.77
N GLY A 438 -7.30 -9.29 -0.57
CA GLY A 438 -6.73 -10.56 -0.13
C GLY A 438 -7.34 -11.24 1.10
N ALA A 439 -8.16 -10.56 1.92
CA ALA A 439 -8.66 -11.11 3.19
C ALA A 439 -9.54 -12.36 3.02
N SER A 440 -10.36 -12.38 1.97
CA SER A 440 -11.21 -13.53 1.59
C SER A 440 -11.50 -13.41 0.08
N MET A 441 -10.58 -13.93 -0.75
CA MET A 441 -10.58 -13.61 -2.17
C MET A 441 -10.28 -14.82 -3.04
N LEU A 442 -11.03 -14.92 -4.15
CA LEU A 442 -10.64 -15.68 -5.34
C LEU A 442 -10.52 -14.70 -6.53
N TYR A 443 -9.36 -14.71 -7.17
CA TYR A 443 -9.10 -14.02 -8.43
C TYR A 443 -8.85 -15.07 -9.51
N ILE A 444 -9.47 -14.93 -10.68
CA ILE A 444 -9.26 -15.80 -11.83
C ILE A 444 -8.69 -14.93 -12.96
N SER A 445 -7.48 -15.27 -13.42
CA SER A 445 -6.87 -14.63 -14.57
C SER A 445 -7.66 -14.94 -15.84
N ALA A 446 -7.65 -14.04 -16.81
CA ALA A 446 -8.22 -14.29 -18.13
C ALA A 446 -7.45 -15.37 -18.92
N GLU A 447 -6.25 -15.74 -18.48
CA GLU A 447 -5.35 -16.65 -19.21
C GLU A 447 -5.47 -18.09 -18.69
N ASP A 448 -4.73 -18.49 -17.67
CA ASP A 448 -4.58 -19.91 -17.31
C ASP A 448 -4.30 -20.17 -15.82
N TRP A 449 -4.51 -19.19 -14.96
CA TRP A 449 -4.25 -19.35 -13.53
C TRP A 449 -5.31 -18.63 -12.65
N ALA A 450 -5.34 -19.03 -11.40
CA ALA A 450 -6.17 -18.39 -10.40
C ALA A 450 -5.42 -18.28 -9.06
N LEU A 451 -5.91 -17.39 -8.19
CA LEU A 451 -5.36 -17.09 -6.87
C LEU A 451 -6.48 -17.07 -5.84
N SER A 452 -6.34 -17.87 -4.77
CA SER A 452 -7.19 -17.77 -3.57
C SER A 452 -6.36 -17.33 -2.37
N SER A 453 -6.81 -16.29 -1.67
CA SER A 453 -6.15 -15.75 -0.47
C SER A 453 -7.12 -15.67 0.70
N THR A 454 -6.65 -16.06 1.88
CA THR A 454 -7.41 -16.07 3.14
C THR A 454 -6.61 -15.41 4.24
N GLY A 455 -7.25 -14.62 5.09
CA GLY A 455 -6.70 -14.03 6.30
C GLY A 455 -6.56 -12.51 6.24
N SER A 456 -6.71 -11.85 7.40
CA SER A 456 -6.38 -10.44 7.65
C SER A 456 -5.20 -10.35 8.60
N PHE A 457 -4.37 -9.32 8.46
CA PHE A 457 -3.29 -9.07 9.40
C PHE A 457 -3.87 -8.60 10.74
N MET A 458 -3.74 -9.44 11.74
CA MET A 458 -4.23 -9.13 13.09
C MET A 458 -3.26 -8.15 13.78
N ASP A 459 -3.81 -7.32 14.66
CA ASP A 459 -3.04 -6.28 15.38
C ASP A 459 -2.33 -5.27 14.43
N ASN A 460 -2.86 -5.08 13.22
CA ASN A 460 -2.38 -4.10 12.27
C ASN A 460 -2.82 -2.68 12.67
N ASP A 461 -1.90 -1.72 12.56
CA ASP A 461 -2.17 -0.29 12.83
C ASP A 461 -2.48 0.50 11.54
N ILE A 462 -2.59 -0.19 10.39
CA ILE A 462 -2.79 0.40 9.06
C ILE A 462 -4.26 0.20 8.65
N ASP A 463 -4.86 1.21 8.03
CA ASP A 463 -6.28 1.17 7.59
C ASP A 463 -6.57 0.11 6.51
N SER A 464 -5.55 -0.38 5.81
CA SER A 464 -5.66 -1.42 4.78
C SER A 464 -4.49 -2.39 4.83
N ASP A 465 -4.78 -3.69 4.73
CA ASP A 465 -3.78 -4.75 4.73
C ASP A 465 -2.91 -4.72 3.45
N PRO A 466 -1.58 -4.78 3.55
CA PRO A 466 -0.69 -4.84 2.39
C PRO A 466 -0.52 -6.29 1.89
N TYR A 467 -1.35 -6.72 0.93
CA TYR A 467 -1.22 -8.05 0.30
C TYR A 467 -0.16 -8.11 -0.81
N ILE A 468 0.35 -6.97 -1.23
CA ILE A 468 1.48 -6.83 -2.16
C ILE A 468 2.51 -5.91 -1.52
N VAL A 469 3.76 -6.35 -1.53
CA VAL A 469 4.90 -5.59 -1.01
C VAL A 469 5.89 -5.30 -2.13
N THR A 470 6.53 -4.13 -2.06
CA THR A 470 7.48 -3.66 -3.07
C THR A 470 8.72 -3.10 -2.38
N ASN A 471 9.90 -3.53 -2.80
CA ASN A 471 11.17 -2.94 -2.41
C ASN A 471 12.11 -2.93 -3.62
N THR A 472 12.44 -1.75 -4.08
CA THR A 472 13.27 -1.54 -5.28
C THR A 472 14.72 -1.23 -4.96
N SER A 473 15.04 -0.93 -3.69
CA SER A 473 16.36 -0.45 -3.27
C SER A 473 17.35 -1.57 -2.92
N SER A 474 16.89 -2.80 -2.77
CA SER A 474 17.59 -3.84 -2.01
C SER A 474 18.42 -4.83 -2.84
N LEU A 475 18.28 -4.89 -4.15
CA LEU A 475 18.83 -5.98 -4.98
C LEU A 475 20.16 -5.61 -5.65
N GLN A 476 21.16 -5.10 -4.90
CA GLN A 476 22.43 -4.61 -5.45
C GLN A 476 23.29 -5.65 -6.18
N ASN A 477 23.04 -6.96 -6.01
CA ASN A 477 23.87 -8.06 -6.55
C ASN A 477 23.12 -9.00 -7.51
N VAL A 478 21.91 -8.66 -7.94
CA VAL A 478 21.13 -9.48 -8.89
C VAL A 478 21.30 -8.91 -10.29
N SER A 479 21.57 -9.77 -11.29
CA SER A 479 21.62 -9.31 -12.69
C SER A 479 20.34 -8.52 -13.02
N VAL A 480 20.48 -7.37 -13.68
CA VAL A 480 19.39 -6.42 -13.98
C VAL A 480 18.18 -7.13 -14.64
N ILE A 481 18.42 -8.19 -15.41
CA ILE A 481 17.39 -8.97 -16.11
C ILE A 481 16.51 -9.76 -15.13
N ASN A 482 17.10 -10.37 -14.09
CA ASN A 482 16.37 -11.19 -13.12
C ASN A 482 15.82 -10.38 -11.92
N SER A 483 16.30 -9.16 -11.68
CA SER A 483 15.88 -8.32 -10.56
C SER A 483 14.38 -8.01 -10.58
N LYS A 484 13.77 -7.91 -11.76
CA LYS A 484 12.34 -7.60 -11.93
C LYS A 484 11.38 -8.57 -11.23
N LEU A 485 11.77 -9.83 -11.02
CA LEU A 485 10.95 -10.83 -10.33
C LEU A 485 11.03 -10.73 -8.81
N TYR A 486 11.99 -9.99 -8.25
CA TYR A 486 12.27 -9.96 -6.82
C TYR A 486 12.06 -8.59 -6.18
N THR A 487 11.68 -7.57 -6.96
CA THR A 487 11.33 -6.23 -6.44
C THR A 487 9.93 -6.15 -5.87
N THR A 488 9.08 -7.13 -6.18
CA THR A 488 7.70 -7.25 -5.68
C THR A 488 7.48 -8.66 -5.16
N ALA A 489 6.53 -8.80 -4.26
CA ALA A 489 6.09 -10.10 -3.78
C ALA A 489 4.63 -10.04 -3.30
N ARG A 490 3.94 -11.17 -3.42
CA ARG A 490 2.63 -11.37 -2.79
C ARG A 490 2.83 -11.90 -1.37
N VAL A 491 2.08 -11.30 -0.43
CA VAL A 491 2.06 -11.69 0.99
C VAL A 491 0.63 -12.05 1.38
N SER A 492 0.46 -13.01 2.27
CA SER A 492 -0.84 -13.35 2.86
C SER A 492 -0.69 -13.64 4.35
N PRO A 493 -1.58 -13.16 5.21
CA PRO A 493 -1.46 -13.38 6.65
C PRO A 493 -1.78 -14.82 7.10
N LEU A 494 -2.47 -15.61 6.26
CA LEU A 494 -2.82 -16.98 6.63
C LEU A 494 -2.53 -17.97 5.51
N SER A 495 -3.24 -17.92 4.40
CA SER A 495 -3.12 -18.90 3.33
C SER A 495 -3.23 -18.28 1.95
N LEU A 496 -2.36 -18.70 1.05
CA LEU A 496 -2.27 -18.25 -0.33
C LEU A 496 -2.18 -19.46 -1.23
N THR A 497 -3.12 -19.62 -2.17
CA THR A 497 -3.14 -20.77 -3.09
C THR A 497 -3.17 -20.29 -4.53
N TYR A 498 -2.16 -20.66 -5.31
CA TYR A 498 -2.15 -20.48 -6.76
C TYR A 498 -2.59 -21.77 -7.45
N TYR A 499 -3.36 -21.62 -8.52
CA TYR A 499 -3.82 -22.68 -9.39
C TYR A 499 -3.27 -22.47 -10.81
N GLY A 500 -2.66 -23.49 -11.39
CA GLY A 500 -2.47 -23.59 -12.83
C GLY A 500 -3.66 -24.34 -13.43
N LEU A 501 -4.45 -23.65 -14.23
CA LEU A 501 -5.73 -24.17 -14.75
C LEU A 501 -5.55 -24.77 -16.16
N CYS A 502 -6.30 -25.82 -16.45
CA CYS A 502 -6.35 -26.47 -17.76
C CYS A 502 -4.98 -26.93 -18.29
N MET A 503 -4.09 -27.36 -17.41
CA MET A 503 -2.78 -27.90 -17.75
C MET A 503 -2.89 -29.30 -18.32
N ILE A 504 -1.99 -29.67 -19.25
CA ILE A 504 -1.88 -31.04 -19.75
C ILE A 504 -1.43 -31.94 -18.60
N ASN A 505 -2.09 -33.10 -18.42
CA ASN A 505 -1.67 -34.07 -17.41
C ASN A 505 -0.26 -34.60 -17.69
N GLY A 506 0.57 -34.67 -16.65
CA GLY A 506 1.97 -35.08 -16.76
C GLY A 506 2.83 -34.63 -15.58
N ASN A 507 4.12 -34.86 -15.69
CA ASN A 507 5.10 -34.46 -14.68
C ASN A 507 5.69 -33.10 -15.01
N TYR A 508 5.79 -32.22 -13.99
CA TYR A 508 6.27 -30.85 -14.10
C TYR A 508 7.38 -30.55 -13.10
N THR A 509 8.27 -29.65 -13.46
CA THR A 509 9.18 -28.98 -12.54
C THR A 509 8.57 -27.63 -12.12
N VAL A 510 8.21 -27.50 -10.85
CA VAL A 510 7.72 -26.27 -10.24
C VAL A 510 8.91 -25.55 -9.61
N GLN A 511 9.14 -24.31 -9.99
CA GLN A 511 10.18 -23.42 -9.46
C GLN A 511 9.49 -22.28 -8.72
N LEU A 512 9.76 -22.17 -7.42
CA LEU A 512 9.25 -21.12 -6.55
C LEU A 512 10.37 -20.14 -6.26
N HIS A 513 10.13 -18.87 -6.58
CA HIS A 513 11.08 -17.77 -6.45
C HIS A 513 10.76 -16.96 -5.21
N PHE A 514 11.75 -16.77 -4.34
CA PHE A 514 11.62 -16.05 -3.09
C PHE A 514 12.75 -15.03 -2.92
N ALA A 515 12.43 -13.89 -2.32
CA ALA A 515 13.39 -12.96 -1.74
C ALA A 515 12.74 -12.28 -0.53
N GLU A 516 13.39 -12.26 0.63
CA GLU A 516 12.91 -11.44 1.75
C GLU A 516 13.25 -9.98 1.47
N ILE A 517 12.23 -9.19 1.17
CA ILE A 517 12.36 -7.79 0.74
C ILE A 517 11.79 -6.78 1.75
N ILE A 518 11.26 -7.27 2.88
CA ILE A 518 10.72 -6.44 3.96
C ILE A 518 11.72 -6.33 5.11
N PHE A 519 12.29 -7.46 5.53
CA PHE A 519 13.33 -7.52 6.55
C PHE A 519 14.67 -7.34 5.86
N ILE A 520 15.43 -6.33 6.24
CA ILE A 520 16.67 -5.95 5.55
C ILE A 520 17.89 -6.17 6.46
N ASN A 521 19.03 -6.53 5.88
CA ASN A 521 20.29 -6.78 6.62
C ASN A 521 21.02 -5.48 6.98
N ASP A 522 20.27 -4.47 7.39
CA ASP A 522 20.87 -3.25 7.92
C ASP A 522 21.14 -3.38 9.40
N ARG A 523 21.97 -3.02 10.09
CA ARG A 523 22.17 -3.13 11.54
C ARG A 523 21.13 -2.34 12.36
N SER A 524 19.89 -2.26 11.86
CA SER A 524 18.77 -1.57 12.48
C SER A 524 17.70 -2.53 12.98
N LEU A 525 16.62 -1.98 13.51
CA LEU A 525 15.39 -2.70 13.88
C LEU A 525 14.85 -3.59 12.75
N ASN A 526 14.99 -3.14 11.49
CA ASN A 526 14.45 -3.86 10.33
C ASN A 526 15.05 -5.26 10.13
N SER A 527 16.22 -5.52 10.71
CA SER A 527 16.89 -6.82 10.67
C SER A 527 16.44 -7.81 11.75
N LEU A 528 15.42 -7.48 12.55
CA LEU A 528 14.92 -8.34 13.63
C LEU A 528 13.70 -9.17 13.20
N GLY A 529 13.16 -8.91 12.02
CA GLY A 529 12.03 -9.68 11.48
C GLY A 529 12.41 -11.12 11.16
N ARG A 530 11.46 -12.04 11.32
CA ARG A 530 11.61 -13.44 10.94
C ARG A 530 10.32 -13.95 10.30
N ARG A 531 10.39 -14.42 9.04
CA ARG A 531 9.27 -14.96 8.29
C ARG A 531 9.40 -16.48 8.17
N ILE A 532 8.38 -17.19 8.64
CA ILE A 532 8.36 -18.66 8.59
C ILE A 532 7.00 -19.12 8.09
N PHE A 533 6.99 -20.04 7.10
CA PHE A 533 5.76 -20.61 6.54
C PHE A 533 6.00 -21.99 5.91
N ASP A 534 4.91 -22.71 5.68
CA ASP A 534 4.91 -24.00 5.00
C ASP A 534 4.52 -23.86 3.53
N VAL A 535 5.01 -24.75 2.66
CA VAL A 535 4.62 -24.83 1.24
C VAL A 535 4.14 -26.24 0.90
N TYR A 536 2.98 -26.30 0.22
CA TYR A 536 2.37 -27.53 -0.27
C TYR A 536 2.21 -27.47 -1.79
N ILE A 537 2.52 -28.55 -2.48
CA ILE A 537 2.25 -28.74 -3.91
C ILE A 537 1.41 -29.99 -4.07
N GLN A 538 0.26 -29.91 -4.76
CA GLN A 538 -0.72 -30.99 -4.89
C GLN A 538 -1.09 -31.64 -3.53
N GLY A 539 -1.24 -30.81 -2.50
CA GLY A 539 -1.55 -31.25 -1.13
C GLY A 539 -0.39 -31.88 -0.35
N LYS A 540 0.77 -32.13 -0.98
CA LYS A 540 1.96 -32.66 -0.33
C LYS A 540 2.81 -31.54 0.23
N LEU A 541 3.22 -31.64 1.51
CA LEU A 541 4.15 -30.72 2.16
C LEU A 541 5.54 -30.86 1.52
N VAL A 542 6.05 -29.79 0.89
CA VAL A 542 7.36 -29.77 0.21
C VAL A 542 8.39 -28.90 0.94
N LEU A 543 7.96 -27.88 1.68
CA LEU A 543 8.79 -27.07 2.60
C LEU A 543 8.04 -26.92 3.91
N ARG A 544 8.71 -27.26 5.02
CA ARG A 544 8.22 -27.07 6.38
C ARG A 544 9.05 -26.00 7.09
N ASP A 545 8.38 -25.10 7.81
CA ASP A 545 9.04 -24.04 8.57
C ASP A 545 10.09 -23.29 7.72
N PHE A 546 9.73 -22.96 6.46
CA PHE A 546 10.63 -22.36 5.49
C PHE A 546 10.91 -20.90 5.88
N ASP A 547 12.19 -20.58 5.99
CA ASP A 547 12.72 -19.27 6.33
C ASP A 547 13.56 -18.78 5.13
N ILE A 548 13.06 -17.75 4.42
CA ILE A 548 13.67 -17.24 3.18
C ILE A 548 15.08 -16.73 3.47
N GLU A 549 15.24 -15.93 4.52
CA GLU A 549 16.50 -15.28 4.86
C GLU A 549 17.58 -16.31 5.19
N ARG A 550 17.25 -17.29 6.03
CA ARG A 550 18.17 -18.36 6.41
C ARG A 550 18.60 -19.19 5.21
N GLU A 551 17.67 -19.56 4.36
CA GLU A 551 17.92 -20.44 3.20
C GLU A 551 18.64 -19.72 2.05
N ALA A 552 18.45 -18.41 1.90
CA ALA A 552 19.14 -17.56 0.93
C ALA A 552 20.51 -17.07 1.43
N GLY A 553 20.80 -17.26 2.74
CA GLY A 553 22.04 -16.76 3.37
C GLY A 553 22.05 -15.25 3.58
N GLY A 554 20.88 -14.66 3.83
CA GLY A 554 20.65 -13.26 4.16
C GLY A 554 19.39 -12.69 3.53
N ALA A 555 18.87 -11.60 4.09
CA ALA A 555 17.79 -10.83 3.48
C ALA A 555 18.25 -10.22 2.15
N GLU A 556 17.29 -9.84 1.30
CA GLU A 556 17.52 -9.22 -0.01
C GLU A 556 18.26 -10.12 -1.01
N LYS A 557 18.41 -11.39 -0.70
CA LYS A 557 19.01 -12.38 -1.59
C LYS A 557 17.94 -13.29 -2.19
N PRO A 558 17.88 -13.41 -3.52
CA PRO A 558 16.94 -14.31 -4.17
C PRO A 558 17.34 -15.77 -3.99
N ILE A 559 16.32 -16.63 -3.80
CA ILE A 559 16.48 -18.08 -3.79
C ILE A 559 15.37 -18.73 -4.63
N VAL A 560 15.72 -19.79 -5.37
CA VAL A 560 14.77 -20.59 -6.16
C VAL A 560 14.76 -22.01 -5.61
N LYS A 561 13.57 -22.47 -5.21
CA LYS A 561 13.32 -23.85 -4.78
C LYS A 561 12.63 -24.62 -5.91
N LYS A 562 13.17 -25.77 -6.28
CA LYS A 562 12.66 -26.62 -7.40
C LYS A 562 12.03 -27.90 -6.85
N PHE A 563 10.85 -28.25 -7.38
CA PHE A 563 10.09 -29.42 -6.98
C PHE A 563 9.51 -30.14 -8.19
N ASN A 564 9.40 -31.44 -8.13
CA ASN A 564 8.65 -32.21 -9.10
C ASN A 564 7.19 -32.39 -8.64
N ALA A 565 6.24 -32.11 -9.55
CA ALA A 565 4.82 -32.24 -9.32
C ALA A 565 4.15 -33.01 -10.46
N THR A 566 3.17 -33.85 -10.15
CA THR A 566 2.36 -34.55 -11.13
C THR A 566 0.97 -33.94 -11.19
N VAL A 567 0.56 -33.51 -12.37
CA VAL A 567 -0.80 -33.04 -12.65
C VAL A 567 -1.60 -34.21 -13.22
N THR A 568 -2.72 -34.57 -12.59
CA THR A 568 -3.59 -35.70 -12.98
C THR A 568 -5.00 -35.27 -13.37
N GLU A 569 -5.48 -34.11 -12.88
CA GLU A 569 -6.83 -33.58 -13.09
C GLU A 569 -6.83 -32.25 -13.83
N ASN A 570 -5.82 -32.00 -14.65
CA ASN A 570 -5.63 -30.77 -15.42
C ASN A 570 -5.50 -29.47 -14.56
N THR A 571 -5.32 -29.60 -13.23
CA THR A 571 -5.14 -28.46 -12.32
C THR A 571 -3.93 -28.69 -11.43
N LEU A 572 -3.00 -27.74 -11.43
CA LEU A 572 -1.88 -27.67 -10.51
C LEU A 572 -2.27 -26.76 -9.34
N LYS A 573 -1.99 -27.19 -8.09
CA LYS A 573 -2.30 -26.43 -6.87
C LYS A 573 -1.02 -26.24 -6.05
N ILE A 574 -0.67 -24.96 -5.80
CA ILE A 574 0.49 -24.56 -5.00
C ILE A 574 -0.04 -23.72 -3.85
N GLN A 575 0.15 -24.18 -2.62
CA GLN A 575 -0.35 -23.49 -1.43
C GLN A 575 0.78 -23.10 -0.49
N PHE A 576 0.74 -21.87 -0.02
CA PHE A 576 1.57 -21.31 1.03
C PHE A 576 0.71 -21.13 2.29
N TYR A 577 1.22 -21.52 3.45
CA TYR A 577 0.44 -21.56 4.69
C TYR A 577 1.27 -21.04 5.87
N TRP A 578 0.70 -20.10 6.64
CA TRP A 578 1.29 -19.59 7.86
C TRP A 578 0.87 -20.43 9.08
N ALA A 579 1.82 -21.11 9.71
CA ALA A 579 1.60 -22.01 10.85
C ALA A 579 1.78 -21.29 12.22
N GLY A 580 1.49 -20.01 12.31
CA GLY A 580 1.62 -19.22 13.55
C GLY A 580 3.07 -18.93 13.96
N LYS A 581 4.05 -19.11 13.06
CA LYS A 581 5.49 -18.95 13.34
C LYS A 581 6.06 -17.68 12.69
N GLY A 582 7.17 -17.17 13.26
CA GLY A 582 7.83 -15.93 12.88
C GLY A 582 7.29 -14.71 13.63
N THR A 583 7.92 -13.56 13.42
CA THR A 583 7.56 -12.32 14.13
C THR A 583 6.32 -11.66 13.51
N THR A 584 5.33 -11.29 14.32
CA THR A 584 4.10 -10.63 13.87
C THR A 584 4.10 -9.12 14.13
N GLY A 585 4.86 -8.67 15.16
CA GLY A 585 4.92 -7.27 15.61
C GLY A 585 6.24 -6.55 15.36
N ILE A 586 7.24 -7.25 14.78
CA ILE A 586 8.62 -6.78 14.60
C ILE A 586 9.07 -7.10 13.17
N PRO A 587 9.72 -6.18 12.46
CA PRO A 587 10.00 -4.76 12.80
C PRO A 587 8.73 -3.90 12.78
N THR A 588 7.75 -4.25 11.96
CA THR A 588 6.45 -3.58 11.81
C THR A 588 5.32 -4.59 11.89
N ARG A 589 4.14 -4.15 12.28
CA ARG A 589 2.93 -4.96 12.26
C ARG A 589 2.37 -5.09 10.85
N GLY A 590 1.65 -6.19 10.58
CA GLY A 590 0.92 -6.37 9.33
C GLY A 590 1.77 -6.80 8.13
N VAL A 591 2.89 -7.51 8.35
CA VAL A 591 3.79 -7.96 7.26
C VAL A 591 4.26 -9.42 7.40
N TYR A 592 3.67 -10.19 8.33
CA TYR A 592 3.99 -11.60 8.55
C TYR A 592 3.33 -12.53 7.51
N GLY A 593 3.51 -13.84 7.67
CA GLY A 593 2.92 -14.89 6.82
C GLY A 593 3.72 -15.17 5.53
N PRO A 594 3.23 -16.06 4.65
CA PRO A 594 3.89 -16.45 3.40
C PRO A 594 4.21 -15.25 2.50
N LEU A 595 5.36 -15.33 1.84
CA LEU A 595 5.79 -14.39 0.81
C LEU A 595 6.31 -15.17 -0.40
N VAL A 596 5.87 -14.80 -1.61
CA VAL A 596 6.36 -15.38 -2.87
C VAL A 596 6.55 -14.28 -3.90
N SER A 597 7.69 -14.32 -4.61
CA SER A 597 8.06 -13.31 -5.62
C SER A 597 7.64 -13.73 -7.02
N ALA A 598 7.84 -15.00 -7.42
CA ALA A 598 7.39 -15.51 -8.71
C ALA A 598 7.21 -17.04 -8.68
N ILE A 599 6.43 -17.54 -9.63
CA ILE A 599 6.20 -18.96 -9.86
C ILE A 599 6.50 -19.28 -11.33
N SER A 600 7.29 -20.33 -11.58
CA SER A 600 7.46 -20.91 -12.91
C SER A 600 7.25 -22.42 -12.89
N VAL A 601 6.55 -22.94 -13.90
CA VAL A 601 6.23 -24.36 -14.04
C VAL A 601 6.54 -24.79 -15.47
N ASP A 602 7.42 -25.76 -15.61
CA ASP A 602 7.87 -26.26 -16.89
C ASP A 602 7.58 -27.79 -17.00
N PRO A 603 7.16 -28.28 -18.18
CA PRO A 603 6.86 -29.69 -18.38
C PRO A 603 8.15 -30.54 -18.41
N ASN A 604 8.11 -31.73 -17.78
CA ASN A 604 9.18 -32.74 -17.90
C ASN A 604 8.91 -33.75 -19.03
N PHE A 605 8.00 -33.41 -19.95
CA PHE A 605 7.65 -34.20 -21.12
C PHE A 605 7.67 -33.30 -22.36
N LYS A 606 7.75 -33.91 -23.56
CA LYS A 606 7.62 -33.14 -24.79
C LYS A 606 6.16 -32.75 -25.00
N PRO A 607 5.83 -31.46 -25.02
CA PRO A 607 4.47 -31.03 -25.32
C PRO A 607 4.03 -31.56 -26.67
N PRO A 608 2.74 -31.88 -26.90
CA PRO A 608 2.21 -32.27 -28.18
C PRO A 608 2.59 -31.21 -29.22
N SER A 609 3.34 -31.57 -30.24
CA SER A 609 3.73 -30.61 -31.28
C SER A 609 2.47 -30.17 -32.03
N GLU A 610 2.17 -28.90 -32.08
CA GLU A 610 1.09 -28.31 -32.89
C GLU A 610 1.27 -28.59 -34.43
N HIS A 611 2.41 -29.15 -34.83
CA HIS A 611 2.79 -29.35 -36.23
C HIS A 611 2.26 -30.61 -36.86
N GLY A 612 1.75 -31.63 -36.07
CA GLY A 612 1.30 -32.89 -36.69
C GLY A 612 0.04 -32.81 -37.54
N ASN A 613 -0.83 -31.83 -37.31
CA ASN A 613 -2.05 -31.62 -38.10
C ASN A 613 -1.92 -30.50 -39.15
N ARG A 614 -0.95 -29.57 -38.97
CA ARG A 614 -0.78 -28.43 -39.89
C ARG A 614 -0.33 -28.85 -41.29
N THR A 615 0.54 -29.85 -41.39
CA THR A 615 1.01 -30.34 -42.71
C THR A 615 -0.09 -31.05 -43.52
N ARG A 616 -0.96 -31.86 -42.87
CA ARG A 616 -2.13 -32.43 -43.55
C ARG A 616 -3.20 -31.40 -43.90
N VAL A 617 -3.43 -30.44 -43.02
CA VAL A 617 -4.36 -29.33 -43.26
C VAL A 617 -3.80 -28.35 -44.29
N ILE A 618 -2.49 -28.12 -44.34
CA ILE A 618 -1.82 -27.27 -45.34
C ILE A 618 -1.86 -27.96 -46.72
N LEU A 619 -1.63 -29.27 -46.82
CA LEU A 619 -1.74 -29.99 -48.10
C LEU A 619 -3.20 -30.06 -48.61
N LEU A 620 -4.18 -30.25 -47.75
CA LEU A 620 -5.61 -30.15 -48.10
C LEU A 620 -6.01 -28.70 -48.41
N ALA A 621 -5.52 -27.72 -47.66
CA ALA A 621 -5.77 -26.30 -47.88
C ALA A 621 -5.10 -25.81 -49.18
N VAL A 622 -3.89 -26.27 -49.53
CA VAL A 622 -3.24 -25.96 -50.79
C VAL A 622 -4.00 -26.54 -51.99
N GLY A 623 -4.52 -27.77 -51.86
CA GLY A 623 -5.39 -28.36 -52.87
C GLY A 623 -6.70 -27.61 -53.10
N ILE A 624 -7.34 -27.20 -51.98
CA ILE A 624 -8.58 -26.40 -51.98
C ILE A 624 -8.31 -24.96 -52.44
N VAL A 625 -7.18 -24.36 -52.06
CA VAL A 625 -6.78 -23.00 -52.45
C VAL A 625 -6.44 -22.94 -53.96
N CYS A 626 -5.77 -23.97 -54.52
CA CYS A 626 -5.52 -23.99 -55.96
C CYS A 626 -6.81 -24.16 -56.77
N GLY A 627 -7.77 -24.97 -56.30
CA GLY A 627 -9.11 -25.08 -56.91
C GLY A 627 -9.94 -23.79 -56.73
N PHE A 628 -9.87 -23.17 -55.56
CA PHE A 628 -10.57 -21.92 -55.23
C PHE A 628 -9.94 -20.71 -55.98
N LEU A 629 -8.62 -20.66 -56.14
CA LEU A 629 -7.93 -19.64 -56.94
C LEU A 629 -8.33 -19.66 -58.41
N ALA A 630 -8.54 -20.81 -58.96
CA ALA A 630 -9.04 -20.93 -60.33
C ALA A 630 -10.49 -20.39 -60.48
N VAL A 631 -11.35 -20.68 -59.48
CA VAL A 631 -12.73 -20.15 -59.42
C VAL A 631 -12.74 -18.66 -59.09
N VAL A 632 -11.85 -18.20 -58.17
CA VAL A 632 -11.74 -16.80 -57.76
C VAL A 632 -11.17 -15.94 -58.91
N LEU A 633 -10.21 -16.46 -59.71
CA LEU A 633 -9.71 -15.74 -60.89
C LEU A 633 -10.81 -15.54 -61.92
N ILE A 634 -11.68 -16.55 -62.09
CA ILE A 634 -12.86 -16.43 -62.97
C ILE A 634 -13.87 -15.44 -62.39
N MET A 635 -14.09 -15.48 -61.06
CA MET A 635 -15.02 -14.57 -60.34
C MET A 635 -14.48 -13.12 -60.26
N VAL A 636 -13.17 -12.94 -60.03
CA VAL A 636 -12.51 -11.62 -60.03
C VAL A 636 -12.54 -10.98 -61.42
N ALA A 637 -12.40 -11.78 -62.48
CA ALA A 637 -12.57 -11.28 -63.84
C ALA A 637 -14.01 -10.82 -64.13
N VAL A 638 -15.00 -11.49 -63.53
CA VAL A 638 -16.43 -11.11 -63.64
C VAL A 638 -16.77 -9.93 -62.73
N MET A 639 -16.18 -9.89 -61.50
CA MET A 639 -16.42 -8.80 -60.49
C MET A 639 -15.65 -7.49 -60.83
N ARG A 640 -14.46 -7.59 -61.45
CA ARG A 640 -13.78 -6.42 -62.03
C ARG A 640 -14.57 -5.76 -63.15
N ARG A 641 -15.37 -6.56 -63.89
CA ARG A 641 -16.29 -6.03 -64.90
C ARG A 641 -17.56 -5.40 -64.30
N LYS A 642 -17.87 -5.65 -63.00
CA LYS A 642 -19.07 -5.14 -62.32
C LYS A 642 -18.81 -4.14 -61.17
N GLY A 643 -17.57 -3.70 -60.89
CA GLY A 643 -17.27 -2.58 -59.99
C GLY A 643 -17.51 -2.81 -58.49
N LEU A 644 -17.42 -4.05 -57.97
CA LEU A 644 -17.86 -4.40 -56.59
C LEU A 644 -16.70 -4.81 -55.62
N LEU A 645 -15.51 -4.24 -55.71
CA LEU A 645 -14.41 -4.52 -54.80
C LEU A 645 -13.93 -3.27 -54.05
N GLY A 646 -14.46 -3.09 -52.86
CA GLY A 646 -13.95 -2.14 -51.82
C GLY A 646 -13.93 -2.84 -50.48
N GLY A 647 -12.75 -3.09 -49.92
CA GLY A 647 -12.57 -3.80 -48.66
C GLY A 647 -12.84 -2.90 -47.44
N LYS A 648 -13.42 -3.49 -46.40
CA LYS A 648 -13.69 -2.85 -45.10
C LYS A 648 -12.79 -3.47 -44.02
N ASP A 649 -12.03 -2.63 -43.32
CA ASP A 649 -11.10 -2.94 -42.21
C ASP A 649 -11.77 -3.36 -40.90
N PRO A 650 -11.14 -4.24 -40.06
CA PRO A 650 -11.71 -4.77 -38.81
C PRO A 650 -11.94 -3.76 -37.71
N VAL A 651 -11.24 -2.63 -37.68
CA VAL A 651 -11.43 -1.53 -36.70
C VAL A 651 -12.80 -0.84 -36.86
N TYR A 652 -13.40 -0.94 -38.07
CA TYR A 652 -14.72 -0.39 -38.36
C TYR A 652 -15.87 -1.15 -37.64
N LYS A 653 -15.63 -2.32 -37.09
CA LYS A 653 -16.63 -3.13 -36.39
C LYS A 653 -16.84 -2.71 -34.95
N GLU A 654 -15.80 -2.21 -34.27
CA GLU A 654 -15.88 -1.73 -32.88
C GLU A 654 -16.57 -0.34 -32.76
N LEU A 655 -16.47 0.48 -33.81
CA LEU A 655 -17.06 1.82 -33.84
C LEU A 655 -18.54 1.82 -34.27
N ARG A 656 -19.12 0.70 -34.71
CA ARG A 656 -20.52 0.61 -35.18
C ARG A 656 -21.58 0.72 -34.07
N GLY A 657 -21.18 0.73 -32.79
CA GLY A 657 -22.04 0.85 -31.62
C GLY A 657 -22.07 2.25 -30.99
N ILE A 658 -21.23 3.18 -31.47
CA ILE A 658 -21.16 4.54 -30.93
C ILE A 658 -21.91 5.45 -31.90
N ASP A 659 -23.02 6.01 -31.41
CA ASP A 659 -23.77 7.04 -32.14
C ASP A 659 -22.94 8.34 -32.13
N LEU A 660 -22.08 8.50 -33.15
CA LEU A 660 -21.15 9.64 -33.25
C LEU A 660 -21.95 10.88 -33.68
N GLN A 661 -22.21 11.77 -32.75
CA GLN A 661 -22.73 13.12 -33.03
C GLN A 661 -21.70 14.01 -33.76
N THR A 662 -20.48 13.51 -34.01
CA THR A 662 -19.34 14.22 -34.64
C THR A 662 -19.06 13.70 -36.07
N GLY A 663 -18.54 14.56 -36.95
CA GLY A 663 -18.28 14.25 -38.35
C GLY A 663 -17.19 13.21 -38.57
N LEU A 664 -17.36 12.33 -39.57
CA LEU A 664 -16.31 11.43 -40.05
C LEU A 664 -15.60 12.11 -41.23
N PHE A 665 -14.28 12.25 -41.17
CA PHE A 665 -13.43 12.80 -42.19
C PHE A 665 -12.65 11.70 -42.92
N THR A 666 -12.46 11.85 -44.24
CA THR A 666 -11.58 10.96 -45.01
C THR A 666 -10.10 11.39 -44.87
N LEU A 667 -9.19 10.43 -44.92
CA LEU A 667 -7.75 10.72 -44.87
C LEU A 667 -7.32 11.67 -46.03
N ARG A 668 -8.02 11.61 -47.17
CA ARG A 668 -7.78 12.51 -48.30
C ARG A 668 -8.11 13.95 -47.96
N GLN A 669 -9.25 14.21 -47.30
CA GLN A 669 -9.63 15.55 -46.84
C GLN A 669 -8.60 16.12 -45.87
N ILE A 670 -8.16 15.29 -44.90
CA ILE A 670 -7.16 15.71 -43.90
C ILE A 670 -5.80 16.01 -44.52
N LYS A 671 -5.34 15.16 -45.47
CA LYS A 671 -4.10 15.42 -46.22
C LYS A 671 -4.16 16.72 -47.01
N VAL A 672 -5.27 17.02 -47.64
CA VAL A 672 -5.45 18.28 -48.37
C VAL A 672 -5.43 19.46 -47.39
N ALA A 673 -6.19 19.37 -46.31
CA ALA A 673 -6.31 20.42 -45.27
C ALA A 673 -4.97 20.74 -44.63
N THR A 674 -4.10 19.74 -44.38
CA THR A 674 -2.80 19.88 -43.69
C THR A 674 -1.63 20.02 -44.67
N LYS A 675 -1.86 20.08 -45.99
CA LYS A 675 -0.84 20.03 -47.07
C LYS A 675 0.05 18.78 -46.92
N ASN A 676 -0.61 17.61 -46.76
CA ASN A 676 0.03 16.30 -46.55
C ASN A 676 0.90 16.24 -45.27
N PHE A 677 0.41 16.83 -44.16
CA PHE A 677 1.13 16.91 -42.86
C PHE A 677 2.47 17.65 -42.97
N ASP A 678 2.48 18.75 -43.73
CA ASP A 678 3.67 19.58 -43.93
C ASP A 678 4.27 20.03 -42.62
N ALA A 679 5.59 19.96 -42.48
CA ALA A 679 6.32 20.36 -41.27
C ALA A 679 6.11 21.84 -40.92
N ALA A 680 5.86 22.72 -41.91
CA ALA A 680 5.53 24.13 -41.68
C ALA A 680 4.18 24.35 -40.98
N ASN A 681 3.28 23.35 -41.07
CA ASN A 681 1.98 23.38 -40.41
C ASN A 681 1.99 22.65 -39.05
N LYS A 682 3.14 22.14 -38.58
CA LYS A 682 3.25 21.44 -37.32
C LYS A 682 3.17 22.41 -36.15
N LEU A 683 2.14 22.25 -35.30
CA LEU A 683 1.89 23.08 -34.12
C LEU A 683 2.66 22.57 -32.89
N GLY A 684 2.87 21.24 -32.80
CA GLY A 684 3.59 20.62 -31.70
C GLY A 684 3.70 19.10 -31.89
N GLU A 685 4.55 18.49 -31.07
CA GLU A 685 4.71 17.04 -30.96
C GLU A 685 4.83 16.68 -29.49
N GLY A 686 4.16 15.63 -29.07
CA GLY A 686 4.19 15.12 -27.70
C GLY A 686 4.07 13.59 -27.67
N GLY A 687 4.04 13.02 -26.48
CA GLY A 687 3.93 11.57 -26.29
C GLY A 687 2.69 10.92 -26.92
N PHE A 688 1.70 11.70 -27.24
CA PHE A 688 0.43 11.27 -27.85
C PHE A 688 0.39 11.44 -29.37
N GLY A 689 1.42 12.00 -30.00
CA GLY A 689 1.52 12.21 -31.45
C GLY A 689 1.78 13.65 -31.85
N SER A 690 1.77 13.90 -33.18
CA SER A 690 2.00 15.22 -33.78
C SER A 690 0.68 15.94 -34.04
N VAL A 691 0.65 17.26 -33.82
CA VAL A 691 -0.51 18.13 -34.10
C VAL A 691 -0.17 19.10 -35.23
N TYR A 692 -1.06 19.21 -36.21
CA TYR A 692 -0.89 20.06 -37.40
C TYR A 692 -2.04 21.04 -37.54
N LYS A 693 -1.75 22.23 -37.99
CA LYS A 693 -2.74 23.21 -38.48
C LYS A 693 -3.27 22.75 -39.83
N GLY A 694 -4.55 22.80 -40.02
CA GLY A 694 -5.20 22.54 -41.30
C GLY A 694 -6.29 23.55 -41.62
N GLN A 695 -6.69 23.61 -42.90
CA GLN A 695 -7.84 24.41 -43.35
C GLN A 695 -8.73 23.53 -44.22
N LEU A 696 -9.99 23.40 -43.80
CA LEU A 696 -11.00 22.68 -44.56
C LEU A 696 -11.46 23.44 -45.80
N SER A 697 -12.17 22.77 -46.68
CA SER A 697 -12.64 23.35 -47.97
C SER A 697 -13.67 24.47 -47.76
N ASP A 698 -14.33 24.55 -46.62
CA ASP A 698 -15.26 25.63 -46.25
C ASP A 698 -14.56 26.81 -45.58
N GLY A 699 -13.23 26.81 -45.52
CA GLY A 699 -12.42 27.86 -44.88
C GLY A 699 -12.18 27.68 -43.40
N THR A 700 -12.81 26.69 -42.72
CA THR A 700 -12.65 26.46 -41.29
C THR A 700 -11.23 26.03 -40.97
N VAL A 701 -10.57 26.74 -40.04
CA VAL A 701 -9.23 26.39 -39.56
C VAL A 701 -9.36 25.36 -38.43
N ILE A 702 -8.59 24.29 -38.54
CA ILE A 702 -8.64 23.13 -37.66
C ILE A 702 -7.27 22.75 -37.07
N ALA A 703 -7.26 22.06 -35.95
CA ALA A 703 -6.09 21.37 -35.40
C ALA A 703 -6.25 19.86 -35.57
N VAL A 704 -5.26 19.24 -36.21
CA VAL A 704 -5.28 17.82 -36.58
C VAL A 704 -4.26 17.04 -35.73
N LYS A 705 -4.72 16.26 -34.76
CA LYS A 705 -3.89 15.42 -33.87
C LYS A 705 -3.79 14.02 -34.46
N GLN A 706 -2.57 13.62 -34.88
CA GLN A 706 -2.27 12.30 -35.44
C GLN A 706 -1.72 11.41 -34.33
N LEU A 707 -2.46 10.35 -33.96
CA LEU A 707 -2.08 9.41 -32.90
C LEU A 707 -1.26 8.22 -33.44
N SER A 708 -0.39 7.66 -32.62
CA SER A 708 0.41 6.49 -32.99
C SER A 708 -0.43 5.22 -33.01
N SER A 709 -0.81 4.74 -34.19
CA SER A 709 -1.57 3.48 -34.37
C SER A 709 -0.76 2.21 -34.05
N LYS A 710 0.57 2.32 -33.90
CA LYS A 710 1.46 1.17 -33.62
C LYS A 710 1.45 0.77 -32.14
N SER A 711 0.91 1.58 -31.23
CA SER A 711 0.86 1.30 -29.81
C SER A 711 -0.56 0.94 -29.35
N LYS A 712 -0.70 -0.09 -28.53
CA LYS A 712 -1.99 -0.40 -27.84
C LYS A 712 -2.50 0.78 -27.01
N GLN A 713 -1.60 1.66 -26.57
CA GLN A 713 -1.92 2.87 -25.83
C GLN A 713 -2.61 3.91 -26.72
N GLY A 714 -2.10 4.20 -27.91
CA GLY A 714 -2.69 5.18 -28.83
C GLY A 714 -4.12 4.80 -29.26
N ASN A 715 -4.40 3.51 -29.48
CA ASN A 715 -5.76 3.05 -29.77
C ASN A 715 -6.73 3.30 -28.61
N ARG A 716 -6.29 3.05 -27.36
CA ARG A 716 -7.12 3.28 -26.18
C ARG A 716 -7.40 4.77 -25.95
N GLU A 717 -6.40 5.61 -26.14
CA GLU A 717 -6.53 7.07 -26.01
C GLU A 717 -7.48 7.61 -27.07
N PHE A 718 -7.37 7.14 -28.32
CA PHE A 718 -8.26 7.53 -29.40
C PHE A 718 -9.74 7.23 -29.10
N VAL A 719 -10.02 5.98 -28.67
CA VAL A 719 -11.39 5.56 -28.33
C VAL A 719 -11.91 6.32 -27.11
N ASN A 720 -11.05 6.53 -26.10
CA ASN A 720 -11.40 7.23 -24.88
C ASN A 720 -11.69 8.72 -25.15
N GLU A 721 -10.85 9.36 -25.96
CA GLU A 721 -10.97 10.79 -26.31
C GLU A 721 -12.25 11.06 -27.12
N ILE A 722 -12.56 10.22 -28.10
CA ILE A 722 -13.84 10.32 -28.85
C ILE A 722 -15.03 10.05 -27.92
N GLY A 723 -15.00 8.99 -27.11
CA GLY A 723 -16.09 8.61 -26.25
C GLY A 723 -16.43 9.66 -25.19
N MET A 724 -15.41 10.39 -24.70
CA MET A 724 -15.60 11.42 -23.68
C MET A 724 -16.06 12.76 -24.27
N ILE A 725 -15.35 13.28 -25.28
CA ILE A 725 -15.53 14.67 -25.70
C ILE A 725 -16.62 14.87 -26.76
N SER A 726 -17.01 13.82 -27.50
CA SER A 726 -17.99 13.94 -28.59
C SER A 726 -19.37 14.39 -28.13
N GLY A 727 -19.75 14.10 -26.87
CA GLY A 727 -21.02 14.48 -26.28
C GLY A 727 -20.99 15.75 -25.40
N LEU A 728 -19.80 16.36 -25.21
CA LEU A 728 -19.61 17.49 -24.31
C LEU A 728 -19.61 18.82 -25.10
N GLN A 729 -20.39 19.81 -24.63
CA GLN A 729 -20.42 21.16 -25.17
C GLN A 729 -20.37 22.18 -24.02
N HIS A 730 -19.21 22.87 -23.91
CA HIS A 730 -19.04 23.93 -22.92
C HIS A 730 -18.04 24.98 -23.45
N PRO A 731 -18.22 26.28 -23.20
CA PRO A 731 -17.37 27.35 -23.75
C PRO A 731 -15.89 27.19 -23.35
N ASN A 732 -15.60 26.56 -22.22
CA ASN A 732 -14.23 26.34 -21.72
C ASN A 732 -13.70 24.92 -21.95
N LEU A 733 -14.33 24.11 -22.81
CA LEU A 733 -13.81 22.83 -23.30
C LEU A 733 -13.47 22.94 -24.79
N VAL A 734 -12.42 22.23 -25.24
CA VAL A 734 -12.06 22.19 -26.66
C VAL A 734 -13.09 21.39 -27.45
N LYS A 735 -13.53 21.93 -28.61
CA LYS A 735 -14.54 21.28 -29.46
C LYS A 735 -13.89 20.26 -30.41
N LEU A 736 -14.39 19.02 -30.38
CA LEU A 736 -14.05 17.99 -31.36
C LEU A 736 -14.96 18.14 -32.59
N HIS A 737 -14.38 18.39 -33.75
CA HIS A 737 -15.12 18.44 -35.04
C HIS A 737 -15.37 17.05 -35.60
N GLY A 738 -14.48 16.09 -35.33
CA GLY A 738 -14.63 14.73 -35.81
C GLY A 738 -13.35 13.91 -35.76
N CYS A 739 -13.38 12.78 -36.44
CA CYS A 739 -12.23 11.87 -36.51
C CYS A 739 -12.04 11.28 -37.92
N CYS A 740 -10.83 10.73 -38.16
CA CYS A 740 -10.53 9.94 -39.36
C CYS A 740 -9.88 8.61 -38.92
N VAL A 741 -10.43 7.50 -39.42
CA VAL A 741 -9.95 6.13 -39.18
C VAL A 741 -9.80 5.43 -40.53
N GLU A 742 -8.68 5.63 -41.19
CA GLU A 742 -8.40 5.04 -42.49
C GLU A 742 -6.93 4.60 -42.59
N GLY A 743 -6.69 3.46 -43.20
CA GLY A 743 -5.35 2.98 -43.58
C GLY A 743 -4.34 2.95 -42.44
N ASN A 744 -4.72 2.49 -41.28
CA ASN A 744 -3.89 2.43 -40.06
C ASN A 744 -3.54 3.80 -39.46
N GLN A 745 -4.32 4.85 -39.76
CA GLN A 745 -4.19 6.20 -39.21
C GLN A 745 -5.34 6.47 -38.24
N LEU A 746 -5.01 6.98 -37.07
CA LEU A 746 -5.96 7.44 -36.05
C LEU A 746 -5.77 8.93 -35.89
N ILE A 747 -6.76 9.73 -36.33
CA ILE A 747 -6.64 11.17 -36.37
C ILE A 747 -7.88 11.80 -35.72
N LEU A 748 -7.64 12.78 -34.84
CA LEU A 748 -8.67 13.59 -34.20
C LEU A 748 -8.60 15.02 -34.78
N ILE A 749 -9.75 15.62 -35.02
CA ILE A 749 -9.90 16.94 -35.63
C ILE A 749 -10.59 17.89 -34.64
N TYR A 750 -9.87 18.89 -34.17
CA TYR A 750 -10.33 19.88 -33.21
C TYR A 750 -10.46 21.28 -33.79
N GLU A 751 -11.16 22.15 -33.07
CA GLU A 751 -11.08 23.61 -33.32
C GLU A 751 -9.64 24.10 -33.11
N TYR A 752 -9.25 25.10 -33.91
CA TYR A 752 -7.90 25.64 -33.85
C TYR A 752 -7.81 26.74 -32.77
N MET A 753 -6.74 26.72 -31.98
CA MET A 753 -6.46 27.66 -30.91
C MET A 753 -5.31 28.59 -31.30
N GLU A 754 -5.61 29.88 -31.46
CA GLU A 754 -4.66 30.87 -32.00
C GLU A 754 -3.52 31.17 -31.03
N ASN A 755 -3.81 31.20 -29.71
CA ASN A 755 -2.82 31.53 -28.70
C ASN A 755 -2.09 30.32 -28.11
N ASN A 756 -2.22 29.12 -28.73
CA ASN A 756 -1.54 27.87 -28.30
C ASN A 756 -1.90 27.47 -26.85
N CYS A 757 -1.01 26.76 -26.15
CA CYS A 757 -1.24 26.32 -24.77
C CYS A 757 -0.71 27.33 -23.74
N LEU A 758 -1.31 27.33 -22.57
CA LEU A 758 -1.00 28.22 -21.45
C LEU A 758 0.47 28.10 -21.01
N SER A 759 1.03 26.88 -20.98
CA SER A 759 2.44 26.68 -20.60
C SER A 759 3.42 27.37 -21.53
N ARG A 760 3.12 27.46 -22.83
CA ARG A 760 3.98 28.12 -23.81
C ARG A 760 3.96 29.64 -23.63
N ILE A 761 2.84 30.20 -23.21
CA ILE A 761 2.72 31.66 -22.96
C ILE A 761 3.37 32.02 -21.63
N LEU A 762 3.16 31.24 -20.57
CA LEU A 762 3.71 31.52 -19.24
C LEU A 762 5.22 31.24 -19.15
N PHE A 763 5.73 30.18 -19.80
CA PHE A 763 7.08 29.66 -19.56
C PHE A 763 7.98 29.61 -20.79
N GLY A 764 7.50 30.01 -21.99
CA GLY A 764 8.24 29.93 -23.26
C GLY A 764 9.52 30.75 -23.27
N LYS A 765 10.63 30.21 -23.82
CA LYS A 765 11.91 30.89 -23.99
C LYS A 765 11.95 31.57 -25.37
N GLY A 766 12.01 32.89 -25.42
CA GLY A 766 12.17 33.69 -26.65
C GLY A 766 11.35 35.00 -26.67
N SER A 767 11.84 36.05 -27.33
CA SER A 767 11.17 37.36 -27.35
C SER A 767 9.82 37.41 -28.08
N GLU A 768 9.56 36.45 -28.98
CA GLU A 768 8.27 36.32 -29.69
C GLU A 768 7.21 35.50 -28.95
N SER A 769 7.58 34.69 -27.90
CA SER A 769 6.69 33.77 -27.25
C SER A 769 6.13 34.26 -25.91
N LYS A 770 6.69 35.33 -25.31
CA LYS A 770 6.13 35.93 -24.08
C LYS A 770 5.16 37.06 -24.43
N LYS A 771 3.92 36.71 -24.74
CA LYS A 771 2.84 37.71 -24.61
C LYS A 771 2.62 37.93 -23.10
N LYS A 772 2.87 39.17 -22.62
CA LYS A 772 2.59 39.54 -21.23
C LYS A 772 1.08 39.39 -20.99
N LEU A 773 0.68 38.43 -20.17
CA LEU A 773 -0.69 38.33 -19.69
C LEU A 773 -0.87 39.30 -18.53
N ASP A 774 -1.78 40.27 -18.68
CA ASP A 774 -2.21 41.13 -17.59
C ASP A 774 -3.02 40.39 -16.52
N TRP A 775 -3.24 40.99 -15.38
CA TRP A 775 -3.94 40.41 -14.26
C TRP A 775 -5.37 39.95 -14.61
N LEU A 776 -6.12 40.76 -15.31
CA LEU A 776 -7.49 40.48 -15.71
C LEU A 776 -7.57 39.24 -16.62
N THR A 777 -6.63 39.11 -17.55
CA THR A 777 -6.54 37.96 -18.43
C THR A 777 -6.15 36.68 -17.64
N ARG A 778 -5.23 36.76 -16.68
CA ARG A 778 -4.87 35.64 -15.81
C ARG A 778 -6.06 35.16 -14.97
N LYS A 779 -6.81 36.10 -14.37
CA LYS A 779 -8.04 35.82 -13.63
C LYS A 779 -9.09 35.16 -14.53
N LYS A 780 -9.30 35.68 -15.73
CA LYS A 780 -10.21 35.13 -16.75
C LYS A 780 -9.84 33.68 -17.12
N ILE A 781 -8.56 33.39 -17.35
CA ILE A 781 -8.06 32.06 -17.67
C ILE A 781 -8.30 31.11 -16.50
N CYS A 782 -7.95 31.51 -15.28
CA CYS A 782 -8.14 30.71 -14.07
C CYS A 782 -9.62 30.36 -13.86
N LEU A 783 -10.49 31.35 -13.96
CA LEU A 783 -11.95 31.18 -13.83
C LEU A 783 -12.50 30.26 -14.95
N GLY A 784 -12.02 30.40 -16.18
CA GLY A 784 -12.42 29.53 -17.30
C GLY A 784 -12.08 28.05 -17.08
N ILE A 785 -10.90 27.77 -16.53
CA ILE A 785 -10.50 26.38 -16.16
C ILE A 785 -11.41 25.87 -15.05
N ALA A 786 -11.69 26.67 -14.02
CA ALA A 786 -12.57 26.28 -12.92
C ALA A 786 -13.99 25.96 -13.41
N LYS A 787 -14.55 26.77 -14.31
CA LYS A 787 -15.87 26.51 -14.92
C LYS A 787 -15.90 25.24 -15.76
N ALA A 788 -14.84 24.98 -16.53
CA ALA A 788 -14.72 23.73 -17.29
C ALA A 788 -14.79 22.49 -16.37
N LEU A 789 -14.05 22.53 -15.24
CA LEU A 789 -14.04 21.43 -14.28
C LEU A 789 -15.35 21.32 -13.49
N ALA A 790 -15.99 22.44 -13.12
CA ALA A 790 -17.30 22.44 -12.49
C ALA A 790 -18.34 21.76 -13.40
N TYR A 791 -18.32 22.08 -14.69
CA TYR A 791 -19.18 21.43 -15.68
C TYR A 791 -18.93 19.90 -15.75
N LEU A 792 -17.66 19.46 -15.81
CA LEU A 792 -17.31 18.03 -15.90
C LEU A 792 -17.68 17.26 -14.64
N HIS A 793 -17.56 17.87 -13.45
CA HIS A 793 -17.78 17.20 -12.18
C HIS A 793 -19.21 17.22 -11.68
N GLU A 794 -19.94 18.31 -11.93
CA GLU A 794 -21.20 18.61 -11.22
C GLU A 794 -22.38 18.89 -12.17
N GLU A 795 -22.14 19.39 -13.40
CA GLU A 795 -23.20 19.80 -14.33
C GLU A 795 -23.39 18.82 -15.50
N SER A 796 -22.39 18.02 -15.85
CA SER A 796 -22.50 17.06 -16.93
C SER A 796 -23.37 15.85 -16.50
N ARG A 797 -24.07 15.25 -17.49
CA ARG A 797 -24.99 14.11 -17.26
C ARG A 797 -24.35 12.90 -16.53
N ILE A 798 -23.05 12.69 -16.70
CA ILE A 798 -22.27 11.66 -16.03
C ILE A 798 -20.98 12.35 -15.56
N LYS A 799 -20.64 12.16 -14.30
CA LYS A 799 -19.41 12.74 -13.72
C LYS A 799 -18.15 12.27 -14.45
N ILE A 800 -17.34 13.24 -14.93
CA ILE A 800 -16.11 13.00 -15.68
C ILE A 800 -14.92 13.55 -14.91
N ILE A 801 -13.92 12.73 -14.65
CA ILE A 801 -12.65 13.16 -14.08
C ILE A 801 -11.60 13.17 -15.19
N HIS A 802 -10.92 14.29 -15.37
CA HIS A 802 -9.97 14.52 -16.46
C HIS A 802 -8.63 13.81 -16.26
N ARG A 803 -8.08 13.79 -15.03
CA ARG A 803 -6.86 13.10 -14.58
C ARG A 803 -5.53 13.66 -15.06
N ASP A 804 -5.51 14.62 -15.98
CA ASP A 804 -4.27 15.22 -16.49
C ASP A 804 -4.42 16.75 -16.70
N ILE A 805 -4.96 17.45 -15.71
CA ILE A 805 -5.03 18.91 -15.69
C ILE A 805 -3.64 19.48 -15.44
N LYS A 806 -3.14 20.27 -16.40
CA LYS A 806 -1.84 20.96 -16.39
C LYS A 806 -1.82 22.11 -17.39
N ALA A 807 -0.90 23.05 -17.25
CA ALA A 807 -0.82 24.24 -18.11
C ALA A 807 -0.65 23.92 -19.63
N SER A 808 -0.05 22.78 -20.01
CA SER A 808 0.07 22.37 -21.41
C SER A 808 -1.23 21.83 -22.01
N ASN A 809 -2.18 21.39 -21.19
CA ASN A 809 -3.49 20.88 -21.62
C ASN A 809 -4.60 21.95 -21.55
N VAL A 810 -4.25 23.18 -21.20
CA VAL A 810 -5.11 24.36 -21.30
C VAL A 810 -4.72 25.14 -22.54
N LEU A 811 -5.60 25.17 -23.54
CA LEU A 811 -5.43 25.90 -24.77
C LEU A 811 -6.13 27.28 -24.68
N LEU A 812 -5.66 28.26 -25.45
CA LEU A 812 -6.19 29.60 -25.43
C LEU A 812 -6.66 30.01 -26.85
N ASP A 813 -7.89 30.47 -26.96
CA ASP A 813 -8.44 31.03 -28.21
C ASP A 813 -7.90 32.43 -28.53
N LYS A 814 -8.38 33.04 -29.59
CA LYS A 814 -7.95 34.38 -30.01
C LYS A 814 -8.17 35.45 -28.94
N ASP A 815 -9.18 35.30 -28.09
CA ASP A 815 -9.60 36.25 -27.05
C ASP A 815 -9.07 35.84 -25.66
N PHE A 816 -8.11 34.92 -25.59
CA PHE A 816 -7.55 34.34 -24.36
C PHE A 816 -8.58 33.63 -23.46
N ASN A 817 -9.69 33.10 -24.01
CA ASN A 817 -10.53 32.21 -23.24
C ASN A 817 -9.85 30.85 -23.09
N ALA A 818 -9.82 30.34 -21.86
CA ALA A 818 -9.24 29.04 -21.58
C ALA A 818 -10.16 27.92 -22.06
N LYS A 819 -9.58 26.93 -22.71
CA LYS A 819 -10.26 25.68 -23.15
C LYS A 819 -9.45 24.46 -22.73
N VAL A 820 -10.04 23.63 -21.86
CA VAL A 820 -9.43 22.39 -21.40
C VAL A 820 -9.47 21.36 -22.53
N SER A 821 -8.34 20.64 -22.74
CA SER A 821 -8.13 19.71 -23.83
C SER A 821 -7.46 18.41 -23.37
N ASP A 822 -7.39 17.41 -24.24
CA ASP A 822 -6.69 16.11 -24.03
C ASP A 822 -7.37 15.18 -23.04
N PHE A 823 -8.52 14.63 -23.44
CA PHE A 823 -9.35 13.69 -22.68
C PHE A 823 -8.89 12.22 -22.79
N GLY A 824 -7.72 11.95 -23.32
CA GLY A 824 -7.16 10.60 -23.52
C GLY A 824 -7.06 9.76 -22.26
N LEU A 825 -6.91 10.41 -21.09
CA LEU A 825 -6.86 9.77 -19.76
C LEU A 825 -8.15 9.91 -18.96
N ALA A 826 -9.17 10.61 -19.43
CA ALA A 826 -10.41 10.89 -18.70
C ALA A 826 -11.17 9.63 -18.29
N LYS A 827 -11.96 9.71 -17.21
CA LYS A 827 -12.70 8.57 -16.64
C LYS A 827 -14.11 8.98 -16.22
N LEU A 828 -15.10 8.15 -16.59
CA LEU A 828 -16.47 8.26 -16.12
C LEU A 828 -16.59 7.67 -14.72
N ILE A 829 -17.39 8.31 -13.85
CA ILE A 829 -17.78 7.77 -12.55
C ILE A 829 -19.29 7.71 -12.49
N GLU A 830 -19.82 6.53 -12.13
CA GLU A 830 -21.23 6.33 -11.86
C GLU A 830 -21.60 6.94 -10.50
N ASP A 831 -22.79 7.52 -10.38
CA ASP A 831 -23.24 8.30 -9.20
C ASP A 831 -23.28 7.51 -7.88
N ASP A 832 -23.31 6.18 -7.95
CA ASP A 832 -23.32 5.27 -6.79
C ASP A 832 -21.93 4.97 -6.22
N LYS A 833 -20.83 5.46 -6.86
CA LYS A 833 -19.45 5.16 -6.46
C LYS A 833 -18.79 6.38 -5.84
N THR A 834 -18.33 6.24 -4.60
CA THR A 834 -17.57 7.28 -3.88
C THR A 834 -16.18 7.53 -4.46
N HIS A 835 -15.59 6.53 -5.11
CA HIS A 835 -14.29 6.60 -5.78
C HIS A 835 -14.12 5.45 -6.78
N VAL A 836 -13.19 5.61 -7.71
CA VAL A 836 -12.80 4.54 -8.65
C VAL A 836 -11.33 4.19 -8.41
N SER A 837 -11.06 2.93 -8.04
CA SER A 837 -9.69 2.43 -8.01
C SER A 837 -9.23 2.15 -9.44
N THR A 838 -8.19 2.83 -9.88
CA THR A 838 -7.70 2.76 -11.27
C THR A 838 -6.17 2.84 -11.33
N ARG A 839 -5.61 2.37 -12.45
CA ARG A 839 -4.17 2.56 -12.71
C ARG A 839 -3.84 4.05 -12.65
N ILE A 840 -2.78 4.39 -11.92
CA ILE A 840 -2.27 5.74 -11.80
C ILE A 840 -1.79 6.21 -13.18
N ALA A 841 -2.31 7.34 -13.66
CA ALA A 841 -1.96 7.97 -14.92
C ALA A 841 -2.12 9.48 -14.78
N GLY A 842 -1.33 10.25 -15.53
CA GLY A 842 -1.27 11.71 -15.47
C GLY A 842 0.15 12.23 -15.30
N THR A 843 0.33 13.51 -15.03
CA THR A 843 1.64 14.19 -14.98
C THR A 843 2.10 14.38 -13.53
N VAL A 844 3.31 13.88 -13.20
CA VAL A 844 3.94 14.08 -11.87
C VAL A 844 4.10 15.57 -11.58
N GLY A 845 3.82 15.97 -10.33
CA GLY A 845 3.80 17.36 -9.91
C GLY A 845 2.40 18.01 -9.91
N TYR A 846 1.45 17.47 -10.69
CA TYR A 846 0.05 17.92 -10.70
C TYR A 846 -0.91 16.89 -10.08
N MET A 847 -0.48 15.65 -9.87
CA MET A 847 -1.30 14.60 -9.29
C MET A 847 -1.57 14.82 -7.81
N ALA A 848 -2.83 14.62 -7.39
CA ALA A 848 -3.22 14.62 -5.98
C ALA A 848 -2.53 13.46 -5.22
N PRO A 849 -2.10 13.67 -3.95
CA PRO A 849 -1.35 12.68 -3.17
C PRO A 849 -2.07 11.34 -3.01
N GLU A 850 -3.37 11.34 -2.69
CA GLU A 850 -4.18 10.13 -2.52
C GLU A 850 -4.31 9.33 -3.83
N TYR A 851 -4.39 10.02 -4.97
CA TYR A 851 -4.43 9.39 -6.27
C TYR A 851 -3.05 8.82 -6.67
N ALA A 852 -1.98 9.62 -6.51
CA ALA A 852 -0.61 9.20 -6.83
C ALA A 852 -0.12 8.04 -5.95
N MET A 853 -0.52 7.99 -4.65
CA MET A 853 -0.05 6.98 -3.71
C MET A 853 -0.91 5.71 -3.70
N ARG A 854 -2.24 5.85 -3.86
CA ARG A 854 -3.20 4.76 -3.61
C ARG A 854 -4.06 4.42 -4.83
N GLY A 855 -4.01 5.20 -5.92
CA GLY A 855 -4.85 5.03 -7.09
C GLY A 855 -6.33 5.36 -6.85
N TYR A 856 -6.67 6.02 -5.72
CA TYR A 856 -8.03 6.45 -5.40
C TYR A 856 -8.38 7.70 -6.20
N LEU A 857 -9.20 7.52 -7.22
CA LEU A 857 -9.61 8.57 -8.13
C LEU A 857 -10.99 9.11 -7.73
N THR A 858 -11.03 10.40 -7.41
CA THR A 858 -12.25 11.19 -7.21
C THR A 858 -12.14 12.50 -7.98
N ASP A 859 -13.23 13.28 -8.09
CA ASP A 859 -13.22 14.65 -8.61
C ASP A 859 -12.18 15.54 -7.90
N LYS A 860 -11.94 15.29 -6.60
CA LYS A 860 -10.94 16.01 -5.80
C LYS A 860 -9.51 15.88 -6.31
N ALA A 861 -9.23 14.90 -7.18
CA ALA A 861 -7.93 14.78 -7.86
C ALA A 861 -7.73 15.91 -8.89
N ASP A 862 -8.75 16.22 -9.69
CA ASP A 862 -8.70 17.34 -10.64
C ASP A 862 -8.72 18.70 -9.91
N VAL A 863 -9.43 18.81 -8.77
CA VAL A 863 -9.42 20.00 -7.91
C VAL A 863 -7.99 20.32 -7.45
N TYR A 864 -7.24 19.29 -7.02
CA TYR A 864 -5.84 19.45 -6.64
C TYR A 864 -4.98 19.95 -7.82
N SER A 865 -5.13 19.32 -8.98
CA SER A 865 -4.39 19.70 -10.19
C SER A 865 -4.72 21.12 -10.63
N PHE A 866 -5.99 21.55 -10.52
CA PHE A 866 -6.42 22.93 -10.74
C PHE A 866 -5.70 23.89 -9.80
N GLY A 867 -5.62 23.60 -8.50
CA GLY A 867 -4.91 24.45 -7.54
C GLY A 867 -3.45 24.68 -7.92
N VAL A 868 -2.75 23.62 -8.38
CA VAL A 868 -1.36 23.73 -8.87
C VAL A 868 -1.28 24.66 -10.11
N VAL A 869 -2.18 24.48 -11.09
CA VAL A 869 -2.22 25.34 -12.30
C VAL A 869 -2.57 26.78 -11.95
N ALA A 870 -3.43 27.02 -10.97
CA ALA A 870 -3.76 28.38 -10.50
C ALA A 870 -2.52 29.08 -9.92
N LEU A 871 -1.68 28.39 -9.14
CA LEU A 871 -0.39 28.93 -8.67
C LEU A 871 0.56 29.27 -9.84
N GLU A 872 0.62 28.43 -10.88
CA GLU A 872 1.41 28.70 -12.09
C GLU A 872 0.92 29.94 -12.84
N ILE A 873 -0.41 30.14 -12.93
CA ILE A 873 -1.01 31.32 -13.57
C ILE A 873 -0.66 32.61 -12.81
N ILE A 874 -0.75 32.58 -11.48
CA ILE A 874 -0.51 33.72 -10.62
C ILE A 874 0.97 34.13 -10.63
N SER A 875 1.85 33.12 -10.50
CA SER A 875 3.29 33.32 -10.33
C SER A 875 4.06 33.48 -11.64
N GLY A 876 3.50 33.08 -12.79
CA GLY A 876 4.22 33.00 -14.06
C GLY A 876 5.36 31.98 -14.06
N LYS A 877 5.41 31.06 -13.08
CA LYS A 877 6.48 30.07 -12.87
C LYS A 877 5.93 28.67 -12.97
N SER A 878 6.71 27.76 -13.58
CA SER A 878 6.32 26.35 -13.68
C SER A 878 6.53 25.61 -12.35
N ASN A 879 5.54 24.85 -11.93
CA ASN A 879 5.60 24.07 -10.69
C ASN A 879 6.78 23.09 -10.68
N THR A 880 7.10 22.46 -11.80
CA THR A 880 8.13 21.40 -11.91
C THR A 880 9.55 21.93 -12.15
N ASN A 881 9.70 23.15 -12.65
CA ASN A 881 11.00 23.74 -13.05
C ASN A 881 11.45 24.86 -12.12
N TYR A 882 10.67 25.20 -11.10
CA TYR A 882 10.98 26.28 -10.17
C TYR A 882 11.90 25.77 -9.05
N ARG A 883 13.09 26.37 -8.92
CA ARG A 883 14.09 26.06 -7.88
C ARG A 883 14.62 27.38 -7.32
N PRO A 884 13.98 27.95 -6.28
CA PRO A 884 14.59 29.05 -5.56
C PRO A 884 15.65 28.48 -4.60
N ASP A 885 16.87 28.91 -4.71
CA ASP A 885 18.01 28.68 -3.78
C ASP A 885 18.27 27.20 -3.37
N ASP A 886 18.01 26.24 -4.30
CA ASP A 886 18.21 24.79 -4.09
C ASP A 886 17.46 24.15 -2.89
N GLU A 887 16.59 24.87 -2.17
CA GLU A 887 15.92 24.43 -0.96
C GLU A 887 14.52 23.82 -1.23
N PHE A 888 13.88 24.17 -2.37
CA PHE A 888 12.53 23.71 -2.74
C PHE A 888 12.48 23.11 -4.13
N PHE A 889 11.83 21.95 -4.27
CA PHE A 889 11.70 21.24 -5.55
C PHE A 889 10.50 21.68 -6.39
N TYR A 890 9.45 22.27 -5.78
CA TYR A 890 8.20 22.64 -6.43
C TYR A 890 7.70 24.01 -6.00
N LEU A 891 7.03 24.73 -6.93
CA LEU A 891 6.38 25.99 -6.66
C LEU A 891 5.34 25.90 -5.53
N LEU A 892 4.60 24.79 -5.47
CA LEU A 892 3.62 24.52 -4.42
C LEU A 892 4.24 24.52 -3.03
N ASP A 893 5.44 23.94 -2.87
CA ASP A 893 6.14 23.92 -1.59
C ASP A 893 6.50 25.33 -1.12
N TRP A 894 6.97 26.15 -2.05
CA TRP A 894 7.27 27.56 -1.78
C TRP A 894 6.02 28.35 -1.38
N ALA A 895 4.89 28.10 -2.05
CA ALA A 895 3.62 28.74 -1.72
C ALA A 895 3.18 28.46 -0.27
N TYR A 896 3.32 27.23 0.21
CA TYR A 896 3.02 26.90 1.61
C TYR A 896 3.96 27.59 2.60
N VAL A 897 5.26 27.69 2.29
CA VAL A 897 6.22 28.41 3.15
C VAL A 897 5.87 29.89 3.23
N LEU A 898 5.49 30.53 2.12
CA LEU A 898 5.08 31.94 2.13
C LEU A 898 3.75 32.14 2.87
N GLN A 899 2.83 31.19 2.81
CA GLN A 899 1.61 31.21 3.59
C GLN A 899 1.92 31.17 5.10
N GLU A 900 2.83 30.28 5.53
CA GLU A 900 3.25 30.19 6.93
C GLU A 900 3.95 31.48 7.42
N ARG A 901 4.64 32.19 6.52
CA ARG A 901 5.33 33.48 6.81
C ARG A 901 4.39 34.70 6.76
N GLY A 902 3.17 34.54 6.27
CA GLY A 902 2.23 35.66 6.07
C GLY A 902 2.52 36.50 4.83
N ASN A 903 3.43 36.09 3.95
CA ASN A 903 3.94 36.84 2.81
C ASN A 903 3.46 36.26 1.45
N LEU A 904 2.24 35.79 1.39
CA LEU A 904 1.72 35.03 0.23
C LEU A 904 1.75 35.84 -1.08
N LEU A 905 1.68 37.14 -1.02
CA LEU A 905 1.75 38.05 -2.21
C LEU A 905 3.11 38.02 -2.91
N GLU A 906 4.20 37.57 -2.28
CA GLU A 906 5.51 37.38 -2.92
C GLU A 906 5.47 36.37 -4.08
N LEU A 907 4.40 35.55 -4.15
CA LEU A 907 4.18 34.60 -5.26
C LEU A 907 3.72 35.27 -6.55
N VAL A 908 3.13 36.45 -6.47
CA VAL A 908 2.61 37.11 -7.66
C VAL A 908 3.76 37.42 -8.61
N ASP A 909 3.55 37.17 -9.92
CA ASP A 909 4.54 37.40 -10.97
C ASP A 909 5.01 38.86 -10.99
N PRO A 910 6.31 39.16 -10.75
CA PRO A 910 6.82 40.53 -10.77
C PRO A 910 6.64 41.23 -12.12
N ASP A 911 6.51 40.48 -13.22
CA ASP A 911 6.32 41.03 -14.57
C ASP A 911 4.92 41.69 -14.74
N ILE A 912 3.96 41.46 -13.82
CA ILE A 912 2.65 42.14 -13.80
C ILE A 912 2.80 43.60 -13.30
N GLY A 913 3.84 43.90 -12.52
CA GLY A 913 4.05 45.23 -11.92
C GLY A 913 3.05 45.54 -10.80
N SER A 914 2.61 46.78 -10.68
CA SER A 914 1.64 47.26 -9.68
C SER A 914 0.17 47.23 -10.17
N GLU A 915 -0.09 46.79 -11.39
CA GLU A 915 -1.41 46.85 -12.02
C GLU A 915 -2.27 45.61 -11.70
N TYR A 916 -2.45 45.24 -10.41
CA TYR A 916 -3.35 44.19 -9.98
C TYR A 916 -4.00 44.52 -8.64
N SER A 917 -5.18 43.96 -8.36
CA SER A 917 -5.83 44.06 -7.05
C SER A 917 -5.18 43.04 -6.09
N THR A 918 -4.63 43.55 -4.99
CA THR A 918 -4.06 42.74 -3.90
C THR A 918 -5.10 41.83 -3.27
N GLU A 919 -6.35 42.30 -3.13
CA GLU A 919 -7.46 41.56 -2.58
C GLU A 919 -7.81 40.36 -3.47
N GLU A 920 -7.93 40.56 -4.79
CA GLU A 920 -8.20 39.50 -5.75
C GLU A 920 -7.05 38.48 -5.82
N ALA A 921 -5.81 38.96 -5.74
CA ALA A 921 -4.64 38.07 -5.73
C ALA A 921 -4.62 37.16 -4.48
N ILE A 922 -4.91 37.73 -3.30
CA ILE A 922 -5.03 36.97 -2.06
C ILE A 922 -6.17 35.94 -2.17
N VAL A 923 -7.32 36.29 -2.71
CA VAL A 923 -8.44 35.39 -2.94
C VAL A 923 -8.00 34.22 -3.84
N MET A 924 -7.40 34.49 -5.00
CA MET A 924 -6.97 33.47 -5.94
C MET A 924 -5.89 32.55 -5.34
N LEU A 925 -4.93 33.10 -4.60
CA LEU A 925 -3.88 32.33 -3.91
C LEU A 925 -4.48 31.41 -2.85
N ASN A 926 -5.40 31.90 -2.03
CA ASN A 926 -6.06 31.11 -1.00
C ASN A 926 -6.93 30.00 -1.61
N VAL A 927 -7.69 30.28 -2.68
CA VAL A 927 -8.44 29.24 -3.41
C VAL A 927 -7.50 28.16 -3.96
N ALA A 928 -6.37 28.55 -4.54
CA ALA A 928 -5.38 27.59 -5.03
C ALA A 928 -4.82 26.70 -3.91
N LEU A 929 -4.51 27.27 -2.74
CA LEU A 929 -4.02 26.51 -1.59
C LEU A 929 -5.10 25.64 -0.95
N LEU A 930 -6.35 26.08 -0.88
CA LEU A 930 -7.48 25.23 -0.47
C LEU A 930 -7.66 24.04 -1.41
N CYS A 931 -7.55 24.25 -2.70
CA CYS A 931 -7.64 23.19 -3.70
C CYS A 931 -6.49 22.18 -3.60
N THR A 932 -5.28 22.59 -3.17
CA THR A 932 -4.11 21.72 -3.00
C THR A 932 -3.99 21.11 -1.61
N ASN A 933 -5.02 21.18 -0.76
CA ASN A 933 -5.01 20.55 0.56
C ASN A 933 -4.68 19.06 0.45
N ALA A 934 -3.85 18.55 1.37
CA ALA A 934 -3.45 17.14 1.40
C ALA A 934 -4.64 16.18 1.61
N SER A 935 -5.66 16.61 2.39
CA SER A 935 -6.90 15.84 2.58
C SER A 935 -7.92 16.14 1.48
N PRO A 936 -8.36 15.15 0.69
CA PRO A 936 -9.38 15.36 -0.36
C PRO A 936 -10.70 15.93 0.16
N THR A 937 -11.08 15.56 1.39
CA THR A 937 -12.34 15.98 2.02
C THR A 937 -12.37 17.47 2.38
N LEU A 938 -11.20 18.09 2.54
CA LEU A 938 -11.05 19.50 2.84
C LEU A 938 -10.90 20.37 1.57
N ARG A 939 -10.78 19.79 0.39
CA ARG A 939 -10.78 20.54 -0.86
C ARG A 939 -12.20 20.95 -1.22
N PRO A 940 -12.43 22.19 -1.69
CA PRO A 940 -13.75 22.62 -2.17
C PRO A 940 -14.20 21.77 -3.38
N THR A 941 -15.47 21.82 -3.72
CA THR A 941 -15.93 21.40 -5.05
C THR A 941 -15.54 22.46 -6.09
N MET A 942 -15.58 22.12 -7.39
CA MET A 942 -15.23 23.10 -8.42
C MET A 942 -16.28 24.23 -8.53
N CYS A 943 -17.56 23.96 -8.29
CA CYS A 943 -18.59 25.01 -8.17
C CYS A 943 -18.33 25.96 -7.01
N GLN A 944 -17.87 25.44 -5.85
CA GLN A 944 -17.44 26.30 -4.73
C GLN A 944 -16.22 27.13 -5.09
N ALA A 945 -15.22 26.54 -5.79
CA ALA A 945 -14.05 27.26 -6.24
C ALA A 945 -14.41 28.40 -7.23
N VAL A 946 -15.35 28.17 -8.15
CA VAL A 946 -15.89 29.19 -9.06
C VAL A 946 -16.56 30.33 -8.27
N SER A 947 -17.44 30.00 -7.31
CA SER A 947 -18.15 30.98 -6.47
C SER A 947 -17.17 31.87 -5.67
N MET A 948 -16.08 31.29 -5.13
CA MET A 948 -15.02 32.02 -4.43
C MET A 948 -14.25 32.95 -5.39
N LEU A 949 -13.89 32.47 -6.58
CA LEU A 949 -13.16 33.25 -7.58
C LEU A 949 -13.99 34.42 -8.17
N GLU A 950 -15.32 34.28 -8.21
CA GLU A 950 -16.28 35.30 -8.62
C GLU A 950 -16.66 36.25 -7.47
N GLY A 951 -16.25 35.95 -6.22
CA GLY A 951 -16.52 36.79 -5.06
C GLY A 951 -17.91 36.60 -4.43
N TRP A 952 -18.66 35.55 -4.81
CA TRP A 952 -19.99 35.25 -4.25
C TRP A 952 -19.92 34.58 -2.88
N THR A 953 -18.83 33.91 -2.56
CA THR A 953 -18.62 33.17 -1.30
C THR A 953 -17.36 33.68 -0.62
N ASN A 954 -17.47 34.07 0.66
CA ASN A 954 -16.32 34.51 1.44
C ASN A 954 -15.48 33.31 1.89
N ILE A 955 -14.19 33.33 1.61
CA ILE A 955 -13.23 32.27 2.00
C ILE A 955 -13.16 32.11 3.52
N GLN A 956 -13.36 33.19 4.32
CA GLN A 956 -13.31 33.16 5.78
C GLN A 956 -14.43 32.30 6.40
N ASP A 957 -15.57 32.18 5.75
CA ASP A 957 -16.69 31.36 6.24
C ASP A 957 -16.37 29.86 6.17
N LEU A 958 -15.58 29.44 5.18
CA LEU A 958 -15.09 28.06 5.06
C LEU A 958 -13.91 27.77 5.99
N LEU A 959 -13.03 28.73 6.24
CA LEU A 959 -11.90 28.59 7.16
C LEU A 959 -12.33 28.59 8.65
N SER A 960 -13.50 29.15 8.97
CA SER A 960 -14.08 29.14 10.31
C SER A 960 -14.86 27.88 10.67
N ASP A 961 -15.06 26.96 9.75
CA ASP A 961 -15.65 25.63 10.01
C ASP A 961 -14.70 24.84 10.96
N PRO A 962 -15.22 24.25 12.07
CA PRO A 962 -14.42 23.45 13.00
C PRO A 962 -13.63 22.31 12.36
N GLY A 963 -14.10 21.79 11.20
CA GLY A 963 -13.40 20.81 10.38
C GLY A 963 -12.08 21.33 9.75
N TYR A 964 -12.03 22.63 9.42
CA TYR A 964 -10.86 23.28 8.83
C TYR A 964 -9.87 23.75 9.91
N SER A 965 -10.34 24.27 11.03
CA SER A 965 -9.48 24.78 12.11
C SER A 965 -8.68 23.68 12.84
N ALA A 966 -9.19 22.44 12.86
CA ALA A 966 -8.46 21.28 13.42
C ALA A 966 -7.33 20.76 12.50
N ALA A 967 -7.32 21.13 11.21
CA ALA A 967 -6.30 20.71 10.23
C ALA A 967 -5.09 21.67 10.18
N GLY A 968 -5.17 22.85 10.83
CA GLY A 968 -4.14 23.89 10.83
C GLY A 968 -2.94 23.66 11.75
N SER A 969 -2.80 22.50 12.41
CA SER A 969 -1.57 22.19 13.14
C SER A 969 -0.50 21.71 12.19
N SER A 970 0.50 22.51 11.96
CA SER A 970 1.63 22.43 11.01
C SER A 970 2.43 21.10 11.00
N SER A 971 2.24 20.21 11.99
CA SER A 971 3.02 18.97 12.09
C SER A 971 2.57 17.85 11.15
N LYS A 972 1.27 17.79 10.73
CA LYS A 972 0.76 16.75 9.82
C LYS A 972 1.15 17.00 8.36
N HIS A 973 1.25 18.25 7.95
CA HIS A 973 1.70 18.62 6.60
C HIS A 973 3.18 18.28 6.36
N LYS A 974 4.05 18.48 7.37
CA LYS A 974 5.48 18.10 7.28
C LYS A 974 5.68 16.60 7.11
N SER A 975 4.88 15.75 7.76
CA SER A 975 5.03 14.29 7.70
C SER A 975 4.63 13.67 6.34
N ILE A 976 3.58 14.17 5.70
CA ILE A 976 3.16 13.70 4.35
C ILE A 976 4.12 14.26 3.30
N ARG A 977 4.59 15.49 3.51
CA ARG A 977 5.52 16.21 2.65
C ARG A 977 6.90 15.55 2.60
N SER A 978 7.49 15.18 3.77
CA SER A 978 8.79 14.52 3.83
C SER A 978 8.81 13.15 3.13
N HIS A 979 7.71 12.40 3.18
CA HIS A 979 7.62 11.08 2.51
C HIS A 979 7.49 11.16 0.99
N PHE A 980 6.93 12.24 0.44
CA PHE A 980 6.69 12.36 -1.01
C PHE A 980 7.77 13.17 -1.73
N TRP A 981 8.36 14.17 -1.05
CA TRP A 981 9.19 15.18 -1.70
C TRP A 981 10.67 15.18 -1.27
N GLU A 982 11.01 14.67 -0.07
CA GLU A 982 12.39 14.67 0.46
C GLU A 982 13.27 13.50 -0.03
N ASN A 983 12.74 12.54 -0.79
CA ASN A 983 13.51 11.44 -1.38
C ASN A 983 13.21 11.27 -2.88
N PRO A 984 13.77 12.12 -3.75
CA PRO A 984 13.63 11.96 -5.21
C PRO A 984 14.23 10.65 -5.73
N SER A 985 15.20 10.06 -5.04
CA SER A 985 15.81 8.76 -5.38
C SER A 985 14.91 7.55 -5.07
N ARG A 986 13.86 7.69 -4.22
CA ARG A 986 12.86 6.64 -3.97
C ARG A 986 11.64 6.70 -4.90
N SER A 987 11.36 7.85 -5.51
CA SER A 987 10.23 8.02 -6.44
C SER A 987 10.57 7.67 -7.90
N GLN A 988 11.85 7.51 -8.24
CA GLN A 988 12.28 7.17 -9.62
C GLN A 988 12.01 5.72 -10.04
N SER A 989 11.49 4.86 -9.18
CA SER A 989 11.20 3.46 -9.52
C SER A 989 9.75 3.17 -9.89
N MET A 990 8.88 4.18 -9.93
CA MET A 990 7.64 4.04 -10.68
C MET A 990 7.96 4.35 -12.14
N SER A 991 8.15 3.31 -12.95
CA SER A 991 8.28 3.37 -14.41
C SER A 991 7.00 3.90 -15.05
N ILE A 992 6.80 5.21 -14.95
CA ILE A 992 5.94 5.96 -15.85
C ILE A 992 6.87 6.32 -17.01
N PRO A 993 6.57 6.01 -18.27
CA PRO A 993 7.35 6.55 -19.36
C PRO A 993 7.23 8.07 -19.33
N THR A 994 8.21 8.74 -18.76
CA THR A 994 8.41 10.18 -18.88
C THR A 994 8.79 10.45 -20.32
N VAL A 995 7.85 10.97 -21.07
CA VAL A 995 8.19 11.60 -22.35
C VAL A 995 8.84 12.93 -22.01
N TYR A 996 10.16 12.93 -22.03
CA TYR A 996 10.92 14.18 -22.09
C TYR A 996 10.63 14.85 -23.45
N THR A 997 10.06 16.02 -23.43
CA THR A 997 10.11 16.93 -24.57
C THR A 997 11.43 17.68 -24.50
N ASP A 998 12.48 17.09 -25.04
CA ASP A 998 13.67 17.84 -25.41
C ASP A 998 13.40 18.52 -26.75
N SER A 999 13.26 19.82 -26.74
CA SER A 999 13.33 20.65 -27.92
C SER A 999 14.79 20.88 -28.24
N SER A 1000 15.36 20.00 -29.08
CA SER A 1000 16.67 20.21 -29.69
C SER A 1000 16.63 21.41 -30.66
N SER A 1001 17.40 22.41 -30.38
CA SER A 1001 17.86 23.35 -31.41
C SER A 1001 19.19 22.87 -31.95
N SER A 1002 19.15 22.56 -33.26
CA SER A 1002 20.32 22.36 -34.11
C SER A 1002 21.16 23.63 -34.23
N HIS A 1003 22.48 23.51 -34.10
CA HIS A 1003 23.45 24.27 -34.90
C HIS A 1003 24.77 23.50 -35.01
N VAL A 1004 24.98 22.99 -36.20
CA VAL A 1004 26.08 23.13 -37.16
C VAL A 1004 27.53 23.18 -36.60
N ALA A 1005 28.27 22.26 -37.17
CA ALA A 1005 29.69 21.90 -37.08
C ALA A 1005 30.68 23.07 -37.18
N THR A 1006 31.86 22.85 -36.64
CA THR A 1006 33.15 22.96 -37.37
C THR A 1006 34.23 22.13 -36.64
N GLU A 1007 35.05 21.54 -37.48
CA GLU A 1007 36.24 20.73 -37.22
C GLU A 1007 37.33 21.45 -36.45
N GLU A 1008 38.13 20.72 -35.72
CA GLU A 1008 39.59 20.50 -35.94
C GLU A 1008 40.22 19.80 -34.72
N SER A 1009 40.70 18.67 -35.00
CA SER A 1009 42.08 18.09 -35.02
C SER A 1009 42.93 18.05 -33.73
N ASN A 1010 43.34 16.82 -33.49
CA ASN A 1010 44.67 16.35 -33.05
C ASN A 1010 45.24 16.73 -31.67
N HIS A 1011 45.49 15.75 -30.78
CA HIS A 1011 46.83 15.14 -30.69
C HIS A 1011 46.84 13.93 -29.72
N LEU A 1012 47.46 12.87 -30.23
CA LEU A 1012 48.02 11.73 -29.51
C LEU A 1012 48.95 12.15 -28.38
N VAL A 1013 48.95 11.44 -27.25
CA VAL A 1013 50.19 10.89 -26.67
C VAL A 1013 49.85 9.58 -25.92
N LYS A 1014 50.53 8.51 -26.36
CA LYS A 1014 50.82 7.26 -25.69
C LYS A 1014 51.80 7.45 -24.56
N THR A 1015 51.70 6.64 -23.50
CA THR A 1015 52.78 5.80 -22.95
C THR A 1015 52.17 4.94 -21.85
N ASN A 1016 52.09 3.59 -21.98
CA ASN A 1016 53.07 2.58 -21.54
C ASN A 1016 53.38 2.67 -20.03
N SER A 1017 53.05 1.68 -19.21
CA SER A 1017 53.32 0.27 -19.13
C SER A 1017 53.87 -0.07 -17.71
N VAL A 1018 53.74 -1.34 -17.31
CA VAL A 1018 54.49 -2.11 -16.32
C VAL A 1018 54.09 -1.87 -14.84
N GLY A 1019 53.61 -2.82 -14.05
CA GLY A 1019 53.81 -4.25 -13.99
C GLY A 1019 53.98 -4.66 -12.56
N SER A 1020 53.48 -5.81 -12.29
CA SER A 1020 53.90 -6.83 -11.30
C SER A 1020 53.63 -6.66 -9.79
N ASP A 1021 52.94 -7.69 -9.33
CA ASP A 1021 53.22 -8.58 -8.22
C ASP A 1021 53.26 -8.05 -6.76
N LYS A 1022 52.29 -8.40 -6.00
CA LYS A 1022 52.19 -9.53 -5.06
C LYS A 1022 50.82 -9.64 -4.45
#